data_c31bf92ab310368f00974ac9865485e0
#
_entry.id   c31bf92ab310368f00974ac9865485e0
#
_cell.length_a   1.000
_cell.length_b   1.000
_cell.length_c   1.000
_cell.angle_alpha   90.00
_cell.angle_beta   90.00
_cell.angle_gamma   90.00
#
_symmetry.space_group_name_H-M   'P 1'
#
loop_
_entity.id
_entity.type
_entity.pdbx_description
1 polymer ?
#
loop_
_entity_poly.entity_id
_entity_poly.type
_entity_poly.pdbx_seq_one_letter_code
_entity_poly.pdbx_strand_id
1 'polypeptide(L)'
;MKGKKNPETFGGKWRYLFMILALVFSVGVSAQKTVVKGNILDRDNLPVIGANILEKGTTNGTISDVDGNFTITVSSPKAVLLIKYIGYKDVEKAVSPMMKIVMEEDSEMLEDVVVIGYGSVKKSDATGSVTAIKPDDFNKGLRTTAQDALVGKVPGVNVVASSGAPGAGATIRIRSGASLSASNDPLIVVDGVPVDNSTIEGGGNVIGGINPNDIETFTVLKDASATAIYGSRASNGVIVITTKKGSDSNLRFNYSTNLSVSTITEKLDVLSAYEFREFVPTVSGVPGSVTLGTASTDWQDEIYRTAFGQEHNFSVSGKVKKNAPYRLSVGYNNQNGVVKTNNYERFTFNGGISPKFFDNHLTVDLNVKVSYEDNQKVDESVVNNALRYDPTRPVMTGSATGADEPGLGYFIWMNGNSPMAIQTDNPVAQLELQDLHNKVTRSIGNAAINYKVHRLEDLQLNANLGYDVLKSKYTKNVPDMAGMMYTSNMKDGTGLVYDSKQNKRNYLLDLYANYAHVFNEKHNFSAMAGYGWQHFWKKFDATTLSPEGKELFSPNHYESEYYLLSFYGRLNYSYDNRYMITATLRSDASSRFAKDNRWGLFPSVALGWKISQEAFLRDSEVLSDLKLRLSYGQTGQQDILNDYPYMTTFTVSYPESCYQFGDKWYYTYRPNGYDSDIKWETTETYNIGLDYGFLNNRIY
;
A
#
# COMPACT_ATOMS: atom_id res chain seq x y z
N MET A 1 50.11 38.86 -16.76
CA MET A 1 49.99 39.43 -15.39
C MET A 1 49.05 38.53 -14.57
N LYS A 2 49.59 38.00 -13.50
CA LYS A 2 48.98 37.01 -12.59
C LYS A 2 48.01 37.69 -11.64
N GLY A 3 46.85 37.09 -11.43
CA GLY A 3 45.94 37.42 -10.34
C GLY A 3 45.43 36.14 -9.70
N LYS A 4 46.11 35.71 -8.61
CA LYS A 4 45.67 34.64 -7.70
C LYS A 4 44.47 35.15 -6.90
N LYS A 5 43.38 34.39 -6.87
CA LYS A 5 42.31 34.50 -5.86
C LYS A 5 42.52 33.41 -4.81
N ASN A 6 42.65 33.81 -3.58
CA ASN A 6 42.69 32.96 -2.38
C ASN A 6 41.26 32.41 -2.12
N PRO A 7 41.14 31.20 -1.57
CA PRO A 7 39.87 30.69 -1.07
C PRO A 7 39.59 31.22 0.33
N GLU A 8 38.51 31.94 0.49
CA GLU A 8 37.99 32.35 1.80
C GLU A 8 37.45 31.14 2.57
N THR A 9 37.94 31.03 3.77
CA THR A 9 37.62 29.97 4.75
C THR A 9 36.22 30.19 5.34
N PHE A 10 35.28 29.34 4.97
CA PHE A 10 33.91 29.27 5.52
C PHE A 10 33.90 28.48 6.84
N GLY A 11 34.68 28.88 7.83
CA GLY A 11 34.90 28.10 9.06
C GLY A 11 34.60 28.80 10.38
N GLY A 12 34.31 30.09 10.41
CA GLY A 12 34.31 30.87 11.65
C GLY A 12 32.98 31.01 12.37
N LYS A 13 31.84 31.08 11.64
CA LYS A 13 30.57 31.44 12.27
C LYS A 13 29.80 30.27 12.89
N TRP A 14 30.01 29.06 12.41
CA TRP A 14 29.37 27.87 12.97
C TRP A 14 29.97 27.39 14.31
N ARG A 15 31.22 27.69 14.57
CA ARG A 15 31.86 27.37 15.87
C ARG A 15 31.28 28.17 17.03
N TYR A 16 30.92 29.45 16.78
CA TYR A 16 30.28 30.27 17.82
C TYR A 16 28.80 29.89 18.03
N LEU A 17 28.12 29.44 17.01
CA LEU A 17 26.74 28.95 17.13
C LEU A 17 26.68 27.66 17.96
N PHE A 18 27.62 26.72 17.77
CA PHE A 18 27.73 25.53 18.60
C PHE A 18 28.17 25.80 20.04
N MET A 19 29.02 26.81 20.27
CA MET A 19 29.37 27.24 21.63
C MET A 19 28.22 27.90 22.36
N ILE A 20 27.45 28.71 21.69
CA ILE A 20 26.24 29.34 22.26
C ILE A 20 25.15 28.29 22.54
N LEU A 21 24.96 27.32 21.65
CA LEU A 21 24.05 26.20 21.88
C LEU A 21 24.50 25.33 23.06
N ALA A 22 25.79 25.09 23.22
CA ALA A 22 26.34 24.33 24.35
C ALA A 22 26.22 25.08 25.69
N LEU A 23 26.28 26.42 25.68
CA LEU A 23 26.13 27.22 26.89
C LEU A 23 24.64 27.35 27.35
N VAL A 24 23.69 27.29 26.41
CA VAL A 24 22.26 27.30 26.73
C VAL A 24 21.80 25.96 27.33
N PHE A 25 22.51 24.87 27.04
CA PHE A 25 22.22 23.54 27.62
C PHE A 25 22.86 23.31 29.01
N SER A 26 23.67 24.22 29.55
CA SER A 26 24.37 24.03 30.81
C SER A 26 23.71 24.70 32.02
N VAL A 27 22.50 25.26 31.90
CA VAL A 27 21.71 25.62 33.07
C VAL A 27 21.05 24.37 33.60
N GLY A 28 21.80 23.57 34.33
CA GLY A 28 21.29 22.46 35.12
C GLY A 28 20.33 22.93 36.17
N VAL A 29 19.04 22.86 35.90
CA VAL A 29 18.02 22.88 36.95
C VAL A 29 18.22 21.62 37.77
N SER A 30 18.78 21.79 38.98
CA SER A 30 18.88 20.74 39.97
C SER A 30 17.49 20.35 40.41
N ALA A 31 16.84 19.47 39.69
CA ALA A 31 15.51 18.94 40.04
C ALA A 31 15.71 18.04 41.27
N GLN A 32 15.08 18.40 42.38
CA GLN A 32 15.07 17.60 43.60
C GLN A 32 14.26 16.32 43.30
N LYS A 33 14.99 15.23 43.06
CA LYS A 33 14.39 13.90 42.77
C LYS A 33 13.62 13.41 43.98
N THR A 34 12.34 13.15 43.85
CA THR A 34 11.49 12.60 44.88
C THR A 34 11.13 11.16 44.59
N VAL A 35 11.35 10.27 45.52
CA VAL A 35 10.95 8.87 45.40
C VAL A 35 9.50 8.76 45.87
N VAL A 36 8.63 8.25 45.01
CA VAL A 36 7.23 8.02 45.26
C VAL A 36 6.97 6.50 45.27
N LYS A 37 6.27 6.04 46.30
CA LYS A 37 5.82 4.63 46.39
C LYS A 37 4.30 4.60 46.42
N GLY A 38 3.72 3.57 45.85
CA GLY A 38 2.26 3.41 45.90
C GLY A 38 1.82 1.99 45.59
N ASN A 39 0.52 1.80 45.75
CA ASN A 39 -0.16 0.55 45.45
C ASN A 39 -1.36 0.84 44.55
N ILE A 40 -1.51 0.05 43.52
CA ILE A 40 -2.59 0.15 42.52
C ILE A 40 -3.52 -1.05 42.71
N LEU A 41 -4.80 -0.77 42.98
CA LEU A 41 -5.84 -1.73 43.20
C LEU A 41 -7.01 -1.45 42.25
N ASP A 42 -7.86 -2.43 42.01
CA ASP A 42 -9.17 -2.23 41.39
C ASP A 42 -10.27 -1.89 42.43
N ARG A 43 -11.53 -1.80 41.99
CA ARG A 43 -12.67 -1.56 42.85
C ARG A 43 -12.91 -2.66 43.91
N ASP A 44 -12.51 -3.88 43.59
CA ASP A 44 -12.65 -5.07 44.46
C ASP A 44 -11.45 -5.25 45.39
N ASN A 45 -10.54 -4.26 45.44
CA ASN A 45 -9.28 -4.22 46.17
C ASN A 45 -8.30 -5.33 45.73
N LEU A 46 -8.41 -5.87 44.51
CA LEU A 46 -7.42 -6.74 43.93
C LEU A 46 -6.24 -5.96 43.31
N PRO A 47 -5.00 -6.44 43.38
CA PRO A 47 -3.84 -5.76 42.84
C PRO A 47 -3.91 -5.70 41.30
N VAL A 48 -3.69 -4.53 40.73
CA VAL A 48 -3.55 -4.35 39.28
C VAL A 48 -2.09 -4.55 38.89
N ILE A 49 -1.80 -5.71 38.33
CA ILE A 49 -0.44 -6.16 37.98
C ILE A 49 -0.03 -5.62 36.62
N GLY A 50 1.17 -5.02 36.50
CA GLY A 50 1.68 -4.55 35.20
C GLY A 50 1.08 -3.23 34.71
N ALA A 51 0.39 -2.47 35.57
CA ALA A 51 -0.08 -1.12 35.24
C ALA A 51 1.12 -0.22 34.95
N ASN A 52 1.03 0.58 33.90
CA ASN A 52 2.07 1.50 33.48
C ASN A 52 1.92 2.84 34.20
N ILE A 53 2.92 3.27 34.94
CA ILE A 53 2.97 4.50 35.71
C ILE A 53 3.99 5.42 35.07
N LEU A 54 3.54 6.54 34.49
CA LEU A 54 4.36 7.52 33.78
C LEU A 54 4.31 8.87 34.50
N GLU A 55 5.43 9.54 34.63
CA GLU A 55 5.48 10.94 35.01
C GLU A 55 5.00 11.79 33.82
N LYS A 56 3.87 12.47 33.99
CA LYS A 56 3.19 13.22 32.92
C LYS A 56 4.13 14.23 32.27
N GLY A 57 4.24 14.18 30.93
CA GLY A 57 5.10 15.07 30.15
C GLY A 57 6.56 14.62 30.04
N THR A 58 6.92 13.43 30.54
CA THR A 58 8.28 12.85 30.45
C THR A 58 8.22 11.43 29.95
N THR A 59 9.40 10.83 29.71
CA THR A 59 9.56 9.39 29.40
C THR A 59 9.86 8.56 30.64
N ASN A 60 9.85 9.19 31.85
CA ASN A 60 10.12 8.52 33.09
C ASN A 60 8.93 7.70 33.55
N GLY A 61 9.09 6.38 33.69
CA GLY A 61 8.01 5.49 34.08
C GLY A 61 8.46 4.23 34.76
N THR A 62 7.49 3.52 35.34
CA THR A 62 7.65 2.20 35.98
C THR A 62 6.37 1.40 35.77
N ILE A 63 6.37 0.12 36.16
CA ILE A 63 5.20 -0.75 36.16
C ILE A 63 4.90 -1.27 37.57
N SER A 64 3.65 -1.59 37.87
CA SER A 64 3.26 -2.24 39.12
C SER A 64 3.67 -3.72 39.15
N ASP A 65 4.09 -4.19 40.34
CA ASP A 65 4.46 -5.57 40.59
C ASP A 65 3.23 -6.50 40.80
N VAL A 66 3.49 -7.77 41.16
CA VAL A 66 2.46 -8.79 41.37
C VAL A 66 1.49 -8.46 42.53
N ASP A 67 1.87 -7.60 43.46
CA ASP A 67 1.06 -7.12 44.56
C ASP A 67 0.47 -5.73 44.29
N GLY A 68 0.61 -5.23 43.04
CA GLY A 68 0.16 -3.91 42.63
C GLY A 68 1.04 -2.75 43.11
N ASN A 69 2.19 -3.00 43.77
CA ASN A 69 3.06 -1.95 44.27
C ASN A 69 3.93 -1.38 43.16
N PHE A 70 4.25 -0.09 43.28
CA PHE A 70 5.21 0.56 42.39
C PHE A 70 6.13 1.52 43.16
N THR A 71 7.27 1.78 42.56
CA THR A 71 8.22 2.81 43.01
C THR A 71 8.72 3.58 41.81
N ILE A 72 8.58 4.90 41.84
CA ILE A 72 9.07 5.78 40.78
C ILE A 72 9.81 6.98 41.37
N THR A 73 10.90 7.40 40.74
CA THR A 73 11.64 8.60 41.13
C THR A 73 11.24 9.72 40.17
N VAL A 74 10.52 10.73 40.66
CA VAL A 74 10.00 11.83 39.85
C VAL A 74 10.91 13.05 39.89
N SER A 75 10.81 13.87 38.85
CA SER A 75 11.64 15.07 38.65
C SER A 75 11.26 16.25 39.58
N SER A 76 10.05 16.24 40.15
CA SER A 76 9.53 17.33 41.01
C SER A 76 8.54 16.81 42.05
N PRO A 77 8.53 17.39 43.27
CA PRO A 77 7.51 17.09 44.28
C PRO A 77 6.06 17.47 43.86
N LYS A 78 5.93 18.22 42.78
CA LYS A 78 4.62 18.62 42.18
C LYS A 78 4.30 17.86 40.92
N ALA A 79 5.04 16.80 40.59
CA ALA A 79 4.79 15.96 39.39
C ALA A 79 3.38 15.34 39.46
N VAL A 80 2.85 15.01 38.32
CA VAL A 80 1.59 14.26 38.17
C VAL A 80 1.95 12.89 37.55
N LEU A 81 1.47 11.83 38.16
CA LEU A 81 1.57 10.50 37.60
C LEU A 81 0.33 10.24 36.76
N LEU A 82 0.56 9.68 35.57
CA LEU A 82 -0.45 9.13 34.66
C LEU A 82 -0.35 7.61 34.73
N ILE A 83 -1.39 6.97 35.23
CA ILE A 83 -1.49 5.53 35.41
C ILE A 83 -2.40 4.97 34.33
N LYS A 84 -1.90 4.01 33.57
CA LYS A 84 -2.62 3.35 32.48
C LYS A 84 -2.54 1.87 32.60
N TYR A 85 -3.67 1.19 32.40
CA TYR A 85 -3.75 -0.25 32.27
C TYR A 85 -4.88 -0.64 31.32
N ILE A 86 -4.67 -1.67 30.53
CA ILE A 86 -5.66 -2.13 29.54
C ILE A 86 -6.92 -2.57 30.26
N GLY A 87 -8.07 -2.01 29.89
CA GLY A 87 -9.36 -2.29 30.51
C GLY A 87 -9.70 -1.44 31.74
N TYR A 88 -8.88 -0.44 32.04
CA TYR A 88 -9.13 0.51 33.12
C TYR A 88 -9.05 1.96 32.63
N LYS A 89 -9.82 2.85 33.26
CA LYS A 89 -9.75 4.29 33.00
C LYS A 89 -8.39 4.85 33.39
N ASP A 90 -7.85 5.72 32.55
CA ASP A 90 -6.64 6.46 32.86
C ASP A 90 -6.79 7.27 34.15
N VAL A 91 -5.86 7.15 35.08
CA VAL A 91 -5.88 7.90 36.36
C VAL A 91 -4.73 8.89 36.36
N GLU A 92 -5.04 10.18 36.52
CA GLU A 92 -4.04 11.22 36.77
C GLU A 92 -4.06 11.60 38.24
N LYS A 93 -2.91 11.53 38.91
CA LYS A 93 -2.82 11.87 40.34
C LYS A 93 -1.54 12.61 40.66
N ALA A 94 -1.64 13.71 41.42
CA ALA A 94 -0.48 14.40 41.92
C ALA A 94 0.31 13.51 42.89
N VAL A 95 1.64 13.56 42.83
CA VAL A 95 2.50 12.71 43.66
C VAL A 95 2.38 13.02 45.15
N SER A 96 2.39 11.96 45.96
CA SER A 96 2.61 12.01 47.39
C SER A 96 3.57 10.87 47.77
N PRO A 97 4.25 10.95 48.93
CA PRO A 97 5.27 9.96 49.30
C PRO A 97 4.77 8.52 49.33
N MET A 98 3.49 8.32 49.64
CA MET A 98 2.81 7.03 49.61
C MET A 98 1.44 7.21 48.96
N MET A 99 1.14 6.48 47.91
CA MET A 99 -0.07 6.60 47.12
C MET A 99 -0.86 5.30 47.11
N LYS A 100 -2.15 5.38 47.43
CA LYS A 100 -3.13 4.35 47.12
C LYS A 100 -3.95 4.82 45.90
N ILE A 101 -3.92 4.06 44.82
CA ILE A 101 -4.60 4.35 43.55
C ILE A 101 -5.62 3.25 43.35
N VAL A 102 -6.87 3.60 43.18
CA VAL A 102 -7.93 2.68 42.78
C VAL A 102 -8.24 2.98 41.32
N MET A 103 -8.08 2.00 40.46
CA MET A 103 -8.44 2.08 39.06
C MET A 103 -9.89 1.57 38.88
N GLU A 104 -10.64 2.32 38.10
CA GLU A 104 -11.99 1.91 37.71
C GLU A 104 -11.90 1.17 36.39
N GLU A 105 -12.57 0.04 36.28
CA GLU A 105 -12.71 -0.64 34.99
C GLU A 105 -13.32 0.32 33.98
N ASP A 106 -12.68 0.43 32.82
CA ASP A 106 -13.23 1.16 31.70
C ASP A 106 -14.25 0.27 30.99
N SER A 107 -15.50 0.35 31.46
CA SER A 107 -16.63 -0.31 30.81
C SER A 107 -17.02 0.36 29.49
N GLU A 108 -16.50 1.57 29.20
CA GLU A 108 -16.44 2.14 27.88
C GLU A 108 -15.19 1.64 27.15
N MET A 109 -15.14 0.36 26.75
CA MET A 109 -14.34 0.01 25.59
C MET A 109 -14.81 0.95 24.49
N LEU A 110 -13.94 1.88 24.07
CA LEU A 110 -14.18 2.68 22.86
C LEU A 110 -14.55 1.67 21.78
N GLU A 111 -15.85 1.54 21.51
CA GLU A 111 -16.33 0.62 20.49
C GLU A 111 -15.63 0.96 19.20
N ASP A 112 -14.89 0.01 18.64
CA ASP A 112 -14.18 0.18 17.38
C ASP A 112 -15.15 0.64 16.30
N VAL A 113 -14.99 1.89 15.87
CA VAL A 113 -15.73 2.44 14.74
C VAL A 113 -15.02 2.04 13.47
N VAL A 114 -15.74 1.40 12.55
CA VAL A 114 -15.23 1.00 11.24
C VAL A 114 -15.82 1.87 10.15
N VAL A 115 -14.99 2.28 9.21
CA VAL A 115 -15.43 3.04 8.03
C VAL A 115 -16.03 2.05 7.03
N ILE A 116 -17.28 2.25 6.67
CA ILE A 116 -18.01 1.45 5.66
C ILE A 116 -18.58 2.37 4.58
N GLY A 117 -17.87 2.49 3.49
CA GLY A 117 -18.31 3.33 2.39
C GLY A 117 -18.35 4.81 2.77
N TYR A 118 -19.51 5.43 2.60
CA TYR A 118 -19.75 6.85 2.84
C TYR A 118 -20.18 7.16 4.29
N GLY A 119 -19.79 6.31 5.25
CA GLY A 119 -20.11 6.48 6.66
C GLY A 119 -19.25 5.60 7.56
N SER A 120 -19.46 5.74 8.85
CA SER A 120 -18.85 4.91 9.87
C SER A 120 -19.91 4.25 10.73
N VAL A 121 -19.69 3.01 11.14
CA VAL A 121 -20.55 2.27 12.06
C VAL A 121 -19.72 1.68 13.18
N LYS A 122 -20.34 1.44 14.31
CA LYS A 122 -19.71 0.64 15.36
C LYS A 122 -19.48 -0.78 14.81
N LYS A 123 -18.30 -1.34 15.08
CA LYS A 123 -17.96 -2.70 14.65
C LYS A 123 -18.99 -3.73 15.13
N SER A 124 -19.50 -3.53 16.34
CA SER A 124 -20.59 -4.35 16.94
C SER A 124 -21.88 -4.33 16.10
N ASP A 125 -22.16 -3.25 15.38
CA ASP A 125 -23.40 -3.04 14.62
C ASP A 125 -23.25 -3.37 13.14
N ALA A 126 -22.02 -3.61 12.68
CA ALA A 126 -21.77 -3.99 11.30
C ALA A 126 -22.47 -5.32 10.97
N THR A 127 -23.31 -5.32 9.93
CA THR A 127 -24.01 -6.53 9.42
C THR A 127 -23.14 -7.31 8.44
N GLY A 128 -22.14 -6.66 7.82
CA GLY A 128 -21.19 -7.26 6.89
C GLY A 128 -19.89 -7.73 7.56
N SER A 129 -19.09 -8.50 6.81
CA SER A 129 -17.76 -8.96 7.24
C SER A 129 -16.73 -7.84 7.04
N VAL A 130 -16.42 -7.13 8.12
CA VAL A 130 -15.49 -6.00 8.14
C VAL A 130 -14.36 -6.26 9.14
N THR A 131 -13.14 -5.99 8.72
CA THR A 131 -11.96 -6.07 9.61
C THR A 131 -11.20 -4.75 9.53
N ALA A 132 -11.01 -4.10 10.68
CA ALA A 132 -10.16 -2.91 10.79
C ALA A 132 -8.85 -3.29 11.48
N ILE A 133 -7.75 -2.74 11.00
CA ILE A 133 -6.40 -2.91 11.55
C ILE A 133 -5.85 -1.52 11.82
N LYS A 134 -5.30 -1.34 13.02
CA LYS A 134 -4.65 -0.10 13.47
C LYS A 134 -3.13 -0.23 13.42
N PRO A 135 -2.36 0.88 13.52
CA PRO A 135 -0.89 0.84 13.48
C PRO A 135 -0.24 -0.09 14.49
N ASP A 136 -0.86 -0.30 15.66
CA ASP A 136 -0.36 -1.19 16.71
C ASP A 136 -0.41 -2.66 16.32
N ASP A 137 -1.33 -3.01 15.41
CA ASP A 137 -1.51 -4.37 14.86
C ASP A 137 -0.59 -4.63 13.66
N PHE A 138 0.03 -3.59 13.08
CA PHE A 138 0.87 -3.74 11.90
C PHE A 138 2.10 -4.59 12.19
N ASN A 139 2.63 -5.22 11.15
CA ASN A 139 3.91 -5.89 11.24
C ASN A 139 5.00 -4.90 11.69
N LYS A 140 5.79 -5.29 12.69
CA LYS A 140 6.80 -4.43 13.33
C LYS A 140 8.17 -4.47 12.63
N GLY A 141 8.34 -5.24 11.57
CA GLY A 141 9.56 -5.32 10.78
C GLY A 141 9.78 -4.14 9.84
N LEU A 142 10.71 -4.30 8.92
CA LEU A 142 10.90 -3.37 7.81
C LEU A 142 9.63 -3.32 6.95
N ARG A 143 9.08 -2.12 6.79
CA ARG A 143 7.87 -1.85 6.00
C ARG A 143 8.21 -0.86 4.91
N THR A 144 8.65 -1.36 3.79
CA THR A 144 8.97 -0.51 2.64
C THR A 144 7.70 0.05 2.02
N THR A 145 6.61 -0.74 2.02
CA THR A 145 5.32 -0.38 1.44
C THR A 145 4.19 -0.54 2.44
N ALA A 146 3.05 0.11 2.20
CA ALA A 146 1.90 0.00 3.08
C ALA A 146 1.24 -1.40 3.04
N GLN A 147 1.44 -2.17 1.97
CA GLN A 147 0.95 -3.55 1.89
C GLN A 147 1.68 -4.50 2.84
N ASP A 148 2.95 -4.23 3.17
CA ASP A 148 3.74 -5.03 4.11
C ASP A 148 3.09 -5.05 5.51
N ALA A 149 2.35 -3.98 5.84
CA ALA A 149 1.61 -3.90 7.10
C ALA A 149 0.41 -4.88 7.16
N LEU A 150 -0.11 -5.32 6.02
CA LEU A 150 -1.29 -6.20 5.91
C LEU A 150 -0.95 -7.69 5.91
N VAL A 151 0.30 -8.07 5.60
CA VAL A 151 0.71 -9.47 5.45
C VAL A 151 0.37 -10.28 6.71
N GLY A 152 -0.51 -11.28 6.56
CA GLY A 152 -0.90 -12.19 7.66
C GLY A 152 -1.74 -11.57 8.77
N LYS A 153 -2.24 -10.33 8.63
CA LYS A 153 -3.00 -9.62 9.66
C LYS A 153 -4.52 -9.72 9.51
N VAL A 154 -5.01 -9.98 8.31
CA VAL A 154 -6.45 -10.04 8.03
C VAL A 154 -6.83 -11.44 7.58
N PRO A 155 -7.66 -12.16 8.34
CA PRO A 155 -8.18 -13.45 7.91
C PRO A 155 -8.93 -13.31 6.57
N GLY A 156 -8.63 -14.20 5.62
CA GLY A 156 -9.22 -14.20 4.28
C GLY A 156 -8.63 -13.13 3.32
N VAL A 157 -7.53 -12.48 3.70
CA VAL A 157 -6.73 -11.64 2.80
C VAL A 157 -5.38 -12.29 2.59
N ASN A 158 -5.09 -12.60 1.35
CA ASN A 158 -3.79 -13.12 0.93
C ASN A 158 -2.99 -12.00 0.26
N VAL A 159 -1.80 -11.73 0.78
CA VAL A 159 -0.87 -10.74 0.24
C VAL A 159 0.40 -11.48 -0.14
N VAL A 160 0.64 -11.60 -1.43
CA VAL A 160 1.82 -12.29 -1.98
C VAL A 160 2.72 -11.27 -2.65
N ALA A 161 3.89 -11.05 -2.07
CA ALA A 161 4.90 -10.19 -2.68
C ALA A 161 5.36 -10.80 -4.03
N SER A 162 5.53 -9.96 -5.04
CA SER A 162 6.03 -10.39 -6.35
C SER A 162 7.49 -10.84 -6.29
N SER A 163 8.28 -10.22 -5.42
CA SER A 163 9.67 -10.59 -5.15
C SER A 163 10.10 -10.05 -3.77
N GLY A 164 11.33 -10.36 -3.35
CA GLY A 164 11.96 -9.78 -2.15
C GLY A 164 12.65 -8.43 -2.39
N ALA A 165 12.56 -7.85 -3.58
CA ALA A 165 13.18 -6.57 -3.88
C ALA A 165 12.46 -5.41 -3.15
N PRO A 166 13.19 -4.42 -2.64
CA PRO A 166 12.58 -3.22 -2.08
C PRO A 166 11.64 -2.53 -3.07
N GLY A 167 10.47 -2.11 -2.60
CA GLY A 167 9.46 -1.49 -3.46
C GLY A 167 8.75 -2.44 -4.43
N ALA A 168 9.00 -3.75 -4.34
CA ALA A 168 8.26 -4.73 -5.12
C ALA A 168 6.77 -4.66 -4.81
N GLY A 169 5.94 -4.80 -5.84
CA GLY A 169 4.50 -4.89 -5.68
C GLY A 169 4.09 -6.18 -4.98
N ALA A 170 2.86 -6.23 -4.50
CA ALA A 170 2.24 -7.46 -4.04
C ALA A 170 0.90 -7.67 -4.73
N THR A 171 0.58 -8.92 -4.99
CA THR A 171 -0.76 -9.33 -5.38
C THR A 171 -1.60 -9.47 -4.12
N ILE A 172 -2.69 -8.72 -4.05
CA ILE A 172 -3.63 -8.80 -2.93
C ILE A 172 -4.89 -9.49 -3.41
N ARG A 173 -5.33 -10.50 -2.67
CA ARG A 173 -6.60 -11.22 -2.92
C ARG A 173 -7.41 -11.27 -1.66
N ILE A 174 -8.69 -10.94 -1.75
CA ILE A 174 -9.65 -11.07 -0.66
C ILE A 174 -10.52 -12.28 -0.94
N ARG A 175 -10.41 -13.32 -0.10
CA ARG A 175 -11.06 -14.64 -0.28
C ARG A 175 -10.58 -15.32 -1.59
N SER A 176 -11.45 -15.43 -2.61
CA SER A 176 -11.13 -15.96 -3.95
C SER A 176 -11.42 -14.89 -5.00
N GLY A 177 -10.88 -15.04 -6.20
CA GLY A 177 -11.22 -14.16 -7.32
C GLY A 177 -12.68 -14.34 -7.74
N ALA A 178 -13.33 -13.23 -8.14
CA ALA A 178 -14.71 -13.22 -8.60
C ALA A 178 -14.84 -13.42 -10.11
N SER A 179 -13.73 -13.34 -10.86
CA SER A 179 -13.73 -13.41 -12.32
C SER A 179 -12.67 -14.36 -12.85
N LEU A 180 -12.97 -15.02 -13.96
CA LEU A 180 -12.03 -15.83 -14.73
C LEU A 180 -11.25 -14.99 -15.76
N SER A 181 -11.80 -13.90 -16.23
CA SER A 181 -11.24 -13.12 -17.35
C SER A 181 -10.95 -11.66 -17.00
N ALA A 182 -11.64 -11.09 -16.00
CA ALA A 182 -11.42 -9.72 -15.54
C ALA A 182 -10.44 -9.66 -14.36
N SER A 183 -10.10 -8.43 -13.91
CA SER A 183 -9.24 -8.23 -12.75
C SER A 183 -9.85 -8.83 -11.47
N ASN A 184 -9.00 -9.50 -10.69
CA ASN A 184 -9.33 -10.02 -9.37
C ASN A 184 -8.73 -9.20 -8.22
N ASP A 185 -8.22 -8.01 -8.51
CA ASP A 185 -7.68 -7.11 -7.50
C ASP A 185 -8.80 -6.42 -6.70
N PRO A 186 -8.66 -6.26 -5.38
CA PRO A 186 -9.61 -5.50 -4.60
C PRO A 186 -9.58 -4.02 -4.95
N LEU A 187 -10.70 -3.33 -4.78
CA LEU A 187 -10.73 -1.89 -4.88
C LEU A 187 -9.96 -1.27 -3.70
N ILE A 188 -9.11 -0.31 -3.99
CA ILE A 188 -8.41 0.47 -2.97
C ILE A 188 -9.02 1.86 -2.91
N VAL A 189 -9.36 2.30 -1.70
CA VAL A 189 -9.92 3.63 -1.43
C VAL A 189 -9.03 4.34 -0.42
N VAL A 190 -8.54 5.53 -0.76
CA VAL A 190 -7.67 6.33 0.10
C VAL A 190 -8.40 7.61 0.49
N ASP A 191 -8.74 7.76 1.77
CA ASP A 191 -9.50 8.90 2.32
C ASP A 191 -10.77 9.24 1.50
N GLY A 192 -11.48 8.20 1.03
CA GLY A 192 -12.70 8.35 0.23
C GLY A 192 -12.48 8.53 -1.26
N VAL A 193 -11.25 8.44 -1.76
CA VAL A 193 -10.94 8.44 -3.20
C VAL A 193 -10.67 7.01 -3.66
N PRO A 194 -11.51 6.41 -4.52
CA PRO A 194 -11.21 5.13 -5.17
C PRO A 194 -10.08 5.32 -6.17
N VAL A 195 -8.94 4.68 -5.89
CA VAL A 195 -7.73 4.83 -6.70
C VAL A 195 -7.65 3.82 -7.84
N ASP A 196 -6.92 4.16 -8.89
CA ASP A 196 -6.62 3.23 -9.99
C ASP A 196 -5.58 2.20 -9.52
N ASN A 197 -5.96 0.93 -9.56
CA ASN A 197 -5.13 -0.20 -9.16
C ASN A 197 -4.50 -0.94 -10.35
N SER A 198 -4.67 -0.44 -11.57
CA SER A 198 -4.08 -1.07 -12.74
C SER A 198 -2.55 -0.93 -12.75
N THR A 199 -1.89 -1.94 -13.28
CA THR A 199 -0.43 -2.06 -13.33
C THR A 199 0.25 -0.83 -13.96
N ILE A 200 1.40 -0.49 -13.41
CA ILE A 200 2.33 0.51 -13.96
C ILE A 200 3.52 -0.28 -14.52
N GLU A 201 3.90 -0.01 -15.75
CA GLU A 201 5.05 -0.68 -16.35
C GLU A 201 6.30 -0.43 -15.51
N GLY A 202 7.02 -1.51 -15.19
CA GLY A 202 8.20 -1.45 -14.33
C GLY A 202 7.91 -1.00 -12.88
N GLY A 203 6.65 -0.76 -12.49
CA GLY A 203 6.26 -0.29 -11.16
C GLY A 203 5.77 -1.39 -10.23
N GLY A 204 5.64 -1.02 -8.95
CA GLY A 204 4.88 -1.76 -7.95
C GLY A 204 3.38 -1.48 -8.07
N ASN A 205 2.60 -1.94 -7.09
CA ASN A 205 1.19 -1.59 -7.04
C ASN A 205 0.97 -0.21 -6.41
N VAL A 206 -0.26 0.26 -6.52
CA VAL A 206 -0.69 1.60 -6.09
C VAL A 206 -0.45 1.91 -4.61
N ILE A 207 -0.51 0.89 -3.75
CA ILE A 207 -0.34 1.06 -2.30
C ILE A 207 1.12 1.37 -1.94
N GLY A 208 2.08 1.03 -2.81
CA GLY A 208 3.51 1.28 -2.60
C GLY A 208 3.85 2.76 -2.38
N GLY A 209 3.15 3.67 -3.07
CA GLY A 209 3.35 5.12 -2.93
C GLY A 209 2.81 5.73 -1.63
N ILE A 210 2.05 4.98 -0.83
CA ILE A 210 1.50 5.47 0.44
C ILE A 210 2.49 5.19 1.57
N ASN A 211 2.85 6.25 2.32
CA ASN A 211 3.72 6.09 3.48
C ASN A 211 3.00 5.33 4.62
N PRO A 212 3.49 4.16 5.07
CA PRO A 212 2.87 3.40 6.15
C PRO A 212 2.71 4.20 7.45
N ASN A 213 3.61 5.16 7.71
CA ASN A 213 3.59 5.98 8.93
C ASN A 213 2.46 7.02 8.95
N ASP A 214 1.87 7.32 7.78
CA ASP A 214 0.73 8.22 7.66
C ASP A 214 -0.61 7.51 7.77
N ILE A 215 -0.64 6.19 7.81
CA ILE A 215 -1.87 5.41 7.88
C ILE A 215 -2.39 5.39 9.32
N GLU A 216 -3.68 5.65 9.48
CA GLU A 216 -4.42 5.52 10.74
C GLU A 216 -5.10 4.15 10.83
N THR A 217 -5.78 3.72 9.75
CA THR A 217 -6.44 2.43 9.72
C THR A 217 -6.46 1.84 8.32
N PHE A 218 -6.40 0.51 8.26
CA PHE A 218 -6.88 -0.27 7.11
C PHE A 218 -8.22 -0.91 7.48
N THR A 219 -9.24 -0.66 6.70
CA THR A 219 -10.53 -1.34 6.82
C THR A 219 -10.75 -2.21 5.60
N VAL A 220 -10.91 -3.52 5.82
CA VAL A 220 -11.13 -4.50 4.75
C VAL A 220 -12.57 -4.96 4.75
N LEU A 221 -13.27 -4.71 3.65
CA LEU A 221 -14.64 -5.11 3.39
C LEU A 221 -14.62 -6.37 2.51
N LYS A 222 -15.16 -7.49 3.05
CA LYS A 222 -14.94 -8.81 2.46
C LYS A 222 -16.18 -9.45 1.82
N ASP A 223 -17.37 -8.92 2.05
CA ASP A 223 -18.60 -9.46 1.49
C ASP A 223 -19.41 -8.42 0.70
N ALA A 224 -20.33 -8.89 -0.15
CA ALA A 224 -21.11 -8.04 -1.02
C ALA A 224 -21.96 -7.01 -0.25
N SER A 225 -22.44 -7.32 0.96
CA SER A 225 -23.25 -6.37 1.75
C SER A 225 -22.43 -5.18 2.24
N ALA A 226 -21.15 -5.41 2.56
CA ALA A 226 -20.23 -4.34 2.95
C ALA A 226 -19.71 -3.56 1.73
N THR A 227 -19.50 -4.24 0.59
CA THR A 227 -18.88 -3.65 -0.59
C THR A 227 -19.87 -3.03 -1.59
N ALA A 228 -21.16 -3.41 -1.55
CA ALA A 228 -22.19 -2.96 -2.50
C ALA A 228 -22.26 -1.43 -2.67
N ILE A 229 -21.95 -0.67 -1.64
CA ILE A 229 -21.95 0.79 -1.70
C ILE A 229 -20.86 1.36 -2.63
N TYR A 230 -19.75 0.63 -2.81
CA TYR A 230 -18.66 0.99 -3.73
C TYR A 230 -18.91 0.53 -5.16
N GLY A 231 -19.95 -0.28 -5.38
CA GLY A 231 -20.46 -0.66 -6.71
C GLY A 231 -19.57 -1.63 -7.47
N SER A 232 -19.58 -1.45 -8.76
CA SER A 232 -19.01 -2.34 -9.77
C SER A 232 -17.48 -2.55 -9.71
N ARG A 233 -16.77 -1.77 -8.94
CA ARG A 233 -15.31 -1.96 -8.72
C ARG A 233 -14.99 -2.79 -7.48
N ALA A 234 -16.00 -3.21 -6.73
CA ALA A 234 -15.87 -3.82 -5.41
C ALA A 234 -16.22 -5.30 -5.36
N SER A 235 -16.36 -5.96 -6.52
CA SER A 235 -16.65 -7.41 -6.62
C SER A 235 -15.61 -8.29 -5.91
N ASN A 236 -14.35 -7.86 -5.90
CA ASN A 236 -13.24 -8.55 -5.26
C ASN A 236 -12.93 -8.05 -3.85
N GLY A 237 -13.88 -7.34 -3.20
CA GLY A 237 -13.67 -6.71 -1.91
C GLY A 237 -13.07 -5.30 -2.01
N VAL A 238 -12.99 -4.63 -0.85
CA VAL A 238 -12.48 -3.25 -0.77
C VAL A 238 -11.50 -3.12 0.38
N ILE A 239 -10.40 -2.43 0.14
CA ILE A 239 -9.45 -1.99 1.16
C ILE A 239 -9.56 -0.48 1.29
N VAL A 240 -10.09 -0.02 2.42
CA VAL A 240 -10.18 1.41 2.74
C VAL A 240 -8.99 1.79 3.60
N ILE A 241 -8.20 2.72 3.12
CA ILE A 241 -7.04 3.29 3.81
C ILE A 241 -7.45 4.67 4.32
N THR A 242 -7.45 4.82 5.63
CA THR A 242 -7.67 6.12 6.27
C THR A 242 -6.32 6.65 6.75
N THR A 243 -5.99 7.89 6.41
CA THR A 243 -4.75 8.51 6.85
C THR A 243 -4.96 9.37 8.11
N LYS A 244 -3.88 9.52 8.87
CA LYS A 244 -3.85 10.32 10.11
C LYS A 244 -4.25 11.76 9.82
N LYS A 245 -5.22 12.26 10.55
CA LYS A 245 -5.72 13.64 10.47
C LYS A 245 -5.07 14.56 11.50
N GLY A 246 -5.32 15.86 11.38
CA GLY A 246 -4.98 16.84 12.39
C GLY A 246 -5.79 16.61 13.67
N SER A 247 -5.23 16.97 14.81
CA SER A 247 -5.91 16.88 16.10
C SER A 247 -6.24 18.28 16.66
N ASP A 248 -7.28 18.37 17.47
CA ASP A 248 -7.65 19.61 18.18
C ASP A 248 -6.66 19.97 19.32
N SER A 249 -5.52 19.28 19.40
CA SER A 249 -4.47 19.51 20.39
C SER A 249 -3.53 20.67 20.01
N ASN A 250 -2.67 21.04 20.96
CA ASN A 250 -1.57 21.96 20.68
C ASN A 250 -0.60 21.40 19.65
N LEU A 251 0.24 22.27 19.09
CA LEU A 251 1.25 21.91 18.11
C LEU A 251 2.11 20.72 18.59
N ARG A 252 2.20 19.69 17.78
CA ARG A 252 2.99 18.47 18.00
C ARG A 252 3.90 18.22 16.83
N PHE A 253 5.16 17.91 17.13
CA PHE A 253 6.13 17.44 16.17
C PHE A 253 6.41 15.97 16.46
N ASN A 254 6.50 15.17 15.40
CA ASN A 254 6.92 13.78 15.51
C ASN A 254 7.98 13.51 14.46
N TYR A 255 9.09 12.92 14.89
CA TYR A 255 10.13 12.43 14.01
C TYR A 255 10.39 10.96 14.34
N SER A 256 10.38 10.13 13.32
CA SER A 256 10.76 8.71 13.41
C SER A 256 11.79 8.36 12.36
N THR A 257 12.72 7.51 12.71
CA THR A 257 13.72 6.97 11.79
C THR A 257 13.82 5.47 11.98
N ASN A 258 14.04 4.76 10.89
CA ASN A 258 14.28 3.33 10.85
C ASN A 258 15.51 3.07 10.00
N LEU A 259 16.52 2.42 10.58
CA LEU A 259 17.74 2.01 9.89
C LEU A 259 17.72 0.49 9.81
N SER A 260 18.02 -0.07 8.65
CA SER A 260 17.98 -1.51 8.43
C SER A 260 19.22 -2.02 7.72
N VAL A 261 19.62 -3.23 8.07
CA VAL A 261 20.62 -4.01 7.36
C VAL A 261 19.97 -5.31 6.94
N SER A 262 20.01 -5.60 5.66
CA SER A 262 19.40 -6.79 5.06
C SER A 262 20.48 -7.67 4.46
N THR A 263 20.37 -8.98 4.69
CA THR A 263 21.26 -9.99 4.14
C THR A 263 20.43 -11.12 3.57
N ILE A 264 21.00 -11.87 2.62
CA ILE A 264 20.38 -13.12 2.17
C ILE A 264 20.29 -14.09 3.35
N THR A 265 19.14 -14.71 3.54
CA THR A 265 18.91 -15.64 4.65
C THR A 265 19.42 -17.04 4.32
N GLU A 266 19.27 -17.45 3.05
CA GLU A 266 19.63 -18.79 2.57
C GLU A 266 19.96 -18.71 1.09
N LYS A 267 20.96 -19.46 0.67
CA LYS A 267 21.31 -19.72 -0.72
C LYS A 267 20.86 -21.13 -1.09
N LEU A 268 20.54 -21.33 -2.35
CA LEU A 268 20.29 -22.69 -2.84
C LEU A 268 21.62 -23.44 -2.94
N ASP A 269 21.56 -24.70 -2.53
CA ASP A 269 22.70 -25.61 -2.65
C ASP A 269 22.83 -26.04 -4.12
N VAL A 270 23.93 -25.65 -4.75
CA VAL A 270 24.26 -25.94 -6.12
C VAL A 270 25.66 -26.53 -6.21
N LEU A 271 25.95 -27.29 -7.27
CA LEU A 271 27.26 -27.89 -7.46
C LEU A 271 28.35 -26.82 -7.51
N SER A 272 29.39 -26.98 -6.68
CA SER A 272 30.62 -26.21 -6.80
C SER A 272 31.32 -26.51 -8.14
N ALA A 273 32.25 -25.64 -8.53
CA ALA A 273 33.01 -25.86 -9.76
C ALA A 273 33.78 -27.19 -9.76
N TYR A 274 34.21 -27.66 -8.58
CA TYR A 274 34.89 -28.96 -8.42
C TYR A 274 33.90 -30.11 -8.66
N GLU A 275 32.79 -30.14 -7.96
CA GLU A 275 31.74 -31.15 -8.10
C GLU A 275 31.16 -31.16 -9.52
N PHE A 276 30.97 -30.00 -10.13
CA PHE A 276 30.48 -29.86 -11.49
C PHE A 276 31.44 -30.52 -12.50
N ARG A 277 32.78 -30.35 -12.34
CA ARG A 277 33.78 -31.00 -13.16
C ARG A 277 33.79 -32.53 -13.00
N GLU A 278 33.52 -33.03 -11.81
CA GLU A 278 33.41 -34.47 -11.57
C GLU A 278 32.07 -35.03 -12.10
N PHE A 279 30.98 -34.31 -11.94
CA PHE A 279 29.65 -34.79 -12.26
C PHE A 279 29.35 -34.76 -13.77
N VAL A 280 29.61 -33.64 -14.46
CA VAL A 280 29.21 -33.44 -15.86
C VAL A 280 29.72 -34.55 -16.80
N PRO A 281 30.97 -35.06 -16.71
CA PRO A 281 31.42 -36.14 -17.55
C PRO A 281 30.70 -37.48 -17.34
N THR A 282 30.00 -37.64 -16.20
CA THR A 282 29.23 -38.87 -15.87
C THR A 282 27.82 -38.86 -16.43
N VAL A 283 27.31 -37.70 -16.88
CA VAL A 283 25.95 -37.54 -17.37
C VAL A 283 25.82 -38.15 -18.79
N SER A 284 24.91 -39.11 -18.92
CA SER A 284 24.60 -39.72 -20.20
C SER A 284 24.02 -38.69 -21.20
N GLY A 285 24.52 -38.66 -22.42
CA GLY A 285 24.04 -37.77 -23.48
C GLY A 285 24.77 -36.41 -23.53
N VAL A 286 25.66 -36.10 -22.60
CA VAL A 286 26.57 -34.96 -22.72
C VAL A 286 27.64 -35.28 -23.74
N PRO A 287 27.78 -34.47 -24.83
CA PRO A 287 28.85 -34.69 -25.79
C PRO A 287 30.23 -34.68 -25.10
N GLY A 288 31.09 -35.65 -25.40
CA GLY A 288 32.47 -35.69 -24.87
C GLY A 288 33.36 -34.49 -25.28
N SER A 289 32.82 -33.62 -26.13
CA SER A 289 33.44 -32.37 -26.57
C SER A 289 33.14 -31.18 -25.65
N VAL A 290 32.33 -31.37 -24.57
CA VAL A 290 32.06 -30.27 -23.60
C VAL A 290 33.33 -29.94 -22.85
N THR A 291 33.90 -28.79 -23.18
CA THR A 291 35.08 -28.27 -22.48
C THR A 291 34.63 -27.47 -21.25
N LEU A 292 34.92 -27.99 -20.06
CA LEU A 292 34.70 -27.26 -18.80
C LEU A 292 35.79 -26.21 -18.60
N GLY A 293 35.46 -25.09 -17.96
CA GLY A 293 36.40 -24.02 -17.65
C GLY A 293 37.30 -24.34 -16.46
N THR A 294 38.29 -23.51 -16.23
CA THR A 294 39.25 -23.62 -15.11
C THR A 294 38.90 -22.74 -13.92
N ALA A 295 37.96 -21.81 -14.07
CA ALA A 295 37.52 -20.91 -13.00
C ALA A 295 36.73 -21.66 -11.91
N SER A 296 36.58 -21.03 -10.75
CA SER A 296 35.72 -21.49 -9.66
C SER A 296 34.92 -20.29 -9.18
N THR A 297 33.70 -20.16 -9.68
CA THR A 297 32.85 -19.02 -9.46
C THR A 297 31.60 -19.44 -8.68
N ASP A 298 31.37 -18.86 -7.51
CA ASP A 298 30.08 -18.92 -6.81
C ASP A 298 29.21 -17.79 -7.34
N TRP A 299 28.34 -18.09 -8.30
CA TRP A 299 27.48 -17.10 -8.96
C TRP A 299 26.47 -16.45 -8.00
N GLN A 300 26.09 -17.14 -6.92
CA GLN A 300 25.22 -16.55 -5.92
C GLN A 300 25.94 -15.48 -5.09
N ASP A 301 27.23 -15.70 -4.75
CA ASP A 301 28.05 -14.68 -4.07
C ASP A 301 28.34 -13.48 -4.97
N GLU A 302 28.43 -13.68 -6.26
CA GLU A 302 28.68 -12.61 -7.22
C GLU A 302 27.49 -11.66 -7.37
N ILE A 303 26.24 -12.12 -7.16
CA ILE A 303 25.05 -11.29 -7.34
C ILE A 303 24.51 -10.71 -6.04
N TYR A 304 24.84 -11.27 -4.88
CA TYR A 304 24.30 -10.82 -3.60
C TYR A 304 25.24 -9.86 -2.85
N ARG A 305 24.64 -9.03 -2.00
CA ARG A 305 25.34 -8.13 -1.08
C ARG A 305 24.60 -7.98 0.24
N THR A 306 25.30 -7.57 1.28
CA THR A 306 24.67 -6.94 2.45
C THR A 306 24.16 -5.56 2.07
N ALA A 307 22.89 -5.30 2.32
CA ALA A 307 22.19 -4.11 1.88
C ALA A 307 21.83 -3.22 3.08
N PHE A 308 21.99 -1.91 2.92
CA PHE A 308 21.61 -0.91 3.91
C PHE A 308 20.35 -0.18 3.48
N GLY A 309 19.46 0.08 4.45
CA GLY A 309 18.26 0.86 4.25
C GLY A 309 18.07 1.92 5.32
N GLN A 310 17.41 3.02 4.95
CA GLN A 310 17.05 4.10 5.87
C GLN A 310 15.68 4.66 5.55
N GLU A 311 14.94 4.99 6.59
CA GLU A 311 13.65 5.65 6.51
C GLU A 311 13.59 6.78 7.52
N HIS A 312 13.11 7.94 7.10
CA HIS A 312 12.94 9.13 7.92
C HIS A 312 11.55 9.70 7.71
N ASN A 313 10.82 9.91 8.79
CA ASN A 313 9.49 10.48 8.76
C ASN A 313 9.40 11.65 9.74
N PHE A 314 8.95 12.79 9.24
CA PHE A 314 8.70 13.97 10.03
C PHE A 314 7.24 14.41 9.87
N SER A 315 6.56 14.70 10.95
CA SER A 315 5.22 15.23 10.87
C SER A 315 4.98 16.32 11.91
N VAL A 316 4.13 17.27 11.53
CA VAL A 316 3.62 18.32 12.38
C VAL A 316 2.10 18.31 12.35
N SER A 317 1.47 18.37 13.51
CA SER A 317 0.03 18.43 13.65
C SER A 317 -0.37 19.45 14.71
N GLY A 318 -1.55 20.02 14.55
CA GLY A 318 -2.06 21.03 15.47
C GLY A 318 -3.34 21.63 14.91
N LYS A 319 -3.71 22.82 15.41
CA LYS A 319 -4.87 23.58 14.92
C LYS A 319 -4.50 25.00 14.58
N VAL A 320 -5.04 25.51 13.47
CA VAL A 320 -5.01 26.92 13.13
C VAL A 320 -6.25 27.56 13.74
N LYS A 321 -6.07 28.58 14.58
CA LYS A 321 -7.14 29.17 15.37
C LYS A 321 -7.87 28.10 16.21
N LYS A 322 -9.20 28.25 16.44
CA LYS A 322 -9.95 27.27 17.25
C LYS A 322 -10.56 26.11 16.43
N ASN A 323 -10.67 26.24 15.11
CA ASN A 323 -11.61 25.43 14.33
C ASN A 323 -11.00 24.70 13.13
N ALA A 324 -9.67 24.72 12.93
CA ALA A 324 -9.06 24.11 11.76
C ALA A 324 -7.88 23.21 12.17
N PRO A 325 -8.13 21.96 12.57
CA PRO A 325 -7.06 20.98 12.78
C PRO A 325 -6.34 20.69 11.46
N TYR A 326 -5.02 20.57 11.53
CA TYR A 326 -4.18 20.26 10.37
C TYR A 326 -3.09 19.25 10.72
N ARG A 327 -2.63 18.54 9.70
CA ARG A 327 -1.45 17.68 9.75
C ARG A 327 -0.68 17.79 8.44
N LEU A 328 0.64 17.93 8.58
CA LEU A 328 1.60 17.85 7.47
C LEU A 328 2.62 16.78 7.82
N SER A 329 3.00 15.97 6.85
CA SER A 329 4.07 14.99 7.01
C SER A 329 4.93 14.89 5.75
N VAL A 330 6.20 14.59 5.97
CA VAL A 330 7.19 14.33 4.94
C VAL A 330 7.88 13.02 5.29
N GLY A 331 8.00 12.13 4.32
CA GLY A 331 8.71 10.87 4.47
C GLY A 331 9.77 10.71 3.38
N TYR A 332 10.90 10.17 3.77
CA TYR A 332 11.98 9.73 2.89
C TYR A 332 12.33 8.29 3.20
N ASN A 333 12.42 7.47 2.19
CA ASN A 333 12.83 6.07 2.29
C ASN A 333 13.84 5.78 1.19
N ASN A 334 14.97 5.16 1.55
CA ASN A 334 15.96 4.64 0.61
C ASN A 334 16.38 3.25 1.07
N GLN A 335 16.14 2.26 0.22
CA GLN A 335 16.40 0.84 0.51
C GLN A 335 17.22 0.22 -0.60
N ASN A 336 18.40 -0.27 -0.28
CA ASN A 336 19.13 -1.14 -1.19
C ASN A 336 18.59 -2.57 -1.12
N GLY A 337 18.55 -3.24 -2.25
CA GLY A 337 18.22 -4.66 -2.32
C GLY A 337 19.43 -5.55 -2.05
N VAL A 338 19.18 -6.78 -1.60
CA VAL A 338 20.23 -7.79 -1.39
C VAL A 338 20.85 -8.29 -2.70
N VAL A 339 20.15 -8.15 -3.82
CA VAL A 339 20.73 -8.28 -5.16
C VAL A 339 21.47 -6.98 -5.49
N LYS A 340 22.71 -7.08 -5.97
CA LYS A 340 23.53 -5.91 -6.35
C LYS A 340 22.76 -5.03 -7.34
N THR A 341 23.08 -3.75 -7.39
CA THR A 341 22.47 -2.68 -8.21
C THR A 341 21.03 -2.31 -7.86
N ASN A 342 20.22 -3.21 -7.28
CA ASN A 342 18.85 -2.90 -6.90
C ASN A 342 18.77 -1.81 -5.81
N ASN A 343 17.97 -0.75 -6.07
CA ASN A 343 17.72 0.34 -5.12
C ASN A 343 16.29 0.86 -5.28
N TYR A 344 15.66 1.21 -4.18
CA TYR A 344 14.35 1.85 -4.13
C TYR A 344 14.42 3.11 -3.29
N GLU A 345 14.07 4.23 -3.90
CA GLU A 345 13.97 5.53 -3.24
C GLU A 345 12.53 6.06 -3.33
N ARG A 346 12.00 6.55 -2.21
CA ARG A 346 10.67 7.15 -2.14
C ARG A 346 10.67 8.40 -1.29
N PHE A 347 10.12 9.47 -1.85
CA PHE A 347 9.78 10.68 -1.14
C PHE A 347 8.25 10.81 -1.07
N THR A 348 7.70 11.14 0.11
CA THR A 348 6.26 11.34 0.30
C THR A 348 5.98 12.65 1.00
N PHE A 349 4.90 13.29 0.59
CA PHE A 349 4.28 14.43 1.27
C PHE A 349 2.81 14.13 1.49
N ASN A 350 2.32 14.35 2.71
CA ASN A 350 0.90 14.26 3.03
C ASN A 350 0.49 15.52 3.82
N GLY A 351 -0.53 16.22 3.31
CA GLY A 351 -1.08 17.42 3.92
C GLY A 351 -2.59 17.32 4.04
N GLY A 352 -3.09 17.63 5.24
CA GLY A 352 -4.53 17.67 5.53
C GLY A 352 -4.91 18.82 6.44
N ILE A 353 -6.06 19.43 6.16
CA ILE A 353 -6.68 20.45 7.01
C ILE A 353 -8.20 20.28 7.00
N SER A 354 -8.81 20.39 8.17
CA SER A 354 -10.24 20.13 8.37
C SER A 354 -10.93 21.31 9.06
N PRO A 355 -11.05 22.49 8.40
CA PRO A 355 -11.76 23.64 8.98
C PRO A 355 -13.23 23.35 9.19
N LYS A 356 -13.74 23.84 10.33
CA LYS A 356 -15.13 23.73 10.75
C LYS A 356 -15.75 25.12 10.83
N PHE A 357 -16.98 25.27 10.32
CA PHE A 357 -17.71 26.54 10.26
C PHE A 357 -19.12 26.37 10.82
N PHE A 358 -19.77 27.51 11.16
CA PHE A 358 -21.15 27.56 11.64
C PHE A 358 -21.40 26.58 12.79
N ASP A 359 -20.65 26.74 13.89
CA ASP A 359 -20.72 25.89 15.09
C ASP A 359 -20.65 24.36 14.76
N ASN A 360 -19.75 23.99 13.84
CA ASN A 360 -19.52 22.64 13.34
C ASN A 360 -20.63 22.09 12.42
N HIS A 361 -21.57 22.90 11.94
CA HIS A 361 -22.52 22.45 10.93
C HIS A 361 -21.86 22.18 9.58
N LEU A 362 -20.82 22.92 9.20
CA LEU A 362 -20.06 22.70 7.98
C LEU A 362 -18.64 22.28 8.32
N THR A 363 -18.24 21.11 7.83
CA THR A 363 -16.85 20.63 7.86
C THR A 363 -16.34 20.50 6.44
N VAL A 364 -15.13 20.98 6.19
CA VAL A 364 -14.46 20.85 4.89
C VAL A 364 -13.13 20.13 5.12
N ASP A 365 -13.00 18.89 4.68
CA ASP A 365 -11.76 18.13 4.75
C ASP A 365 -11.01 18.27 3.43
N LEU A 366 -9.84 18.90 3.46
CA LEU A 366 -8.93 19.01 2.31
C LEU A 366 -7.72 18.13 2.56
N ASN A 367 -7.46 17.20 1.64
CA ASN A 367 -6.34 16.29 1.71
C ASN A 367 -5.57 16.27 0.40
N VAL A 368 -4.25 16.27 0.49
CA VAL A 368 -3.35 16.09 -0.64
C VAL A 368 -2.21 15.16 -0.24
N LYS A 369 -1.92 14.19 -1.09
CA LYS A 369 -0.80 13.25 -0.96
C LYS A 369 -0.01 13.29 -2.25
N VAL A 370 1.31 13.36 -2.12
CA VAL A 370 2.23 13.30 -3.25
C VAL A 370 3.28 12.26 -2.92
N SER A 371 3.54 11.38 -3.86
CA SER A 371 4.69 10.46 -3.82
C SER A 371 5.55 10.61 -5.07
N TYR A 372 6.84 10.54 -4.87
CA TYR A 372 7.85 10.35 -5.90
C TYR A 372 8.63 9.10 -5.58
N GLU A 373 8.74 8.21 -6.54
CA GLU A 373 9.48 6.95 -6.43
C GLU A 373 10.51 6.88 -7.54
N ASP A 374 11.73 6.50 -7.21
CA ASP A 374 12.78 6.11 -8.14
C ASP A 374 13.21 4.70 -7.79
N ASN A 375 12.99 3.76 -8.70
CA ASN A 375 13.27 2.36 -8.48
C ASN A 375 14.25 1.87 -9.56
N GLN A 376 15.49 1.64 -9.13
CA GLN A 376 16.48 0.93 -9.93
C GLN A 376 16.26 -0.57 -9.76
N LYS A 377 15.70 -1.16 -10.80
CA LYS A 377 15.30 -2.58 -10.81
C LYS A 377 16.43 -3.46 -11.30
N VAL A 378 16.30 -4.71 -10.98
CA VAL A 378 17.12 -5.80 -11.52
C VAL A 378 16.20 -6.74 -12.29
N ASP A 379 16.68 -7.27 -13.39
CA ASP A 379 15.97 -8.32 -14.11
C ASP A 379 15.84 -9.56 -13.20
N GLU A 380 14.63 -10.04 -13.00
CA GLU A 380 14.35 -11.16 -12.09
C GLU A 380 15.03 -12.49 -12.55
N SER A 381 15.38 -12.58 -13.84
CA SER A 381 16.11 -13.72 -14.39
C SER A 381 17.53 -13.86 -13.83
N VAL A 382 18.13 -12.79 -13.31
CA VAL A 382 19.49 -12.79 -12.76
C VAL A 382 19.68 -13.87 -11.70
N VAL A 383 18.71 -14.03 -10.78
CA VAL A 383 18.79 -15.04 -9.70
C VAL A 383 18.73 -16.45 -10.31
N ASN A 384 17.80 -16.68 -11.24
CA ASN A 384 17.67 -17.96 -11.90
C ASN A 384 18.88 -18.28 -12.78
N ASN A 385 19.46 -17.29 -13.44
CA ASN A 385 20.68 -17.45 -14.23
C ASN A 385 21.87 -17.78 -13.33
N ALA A 386 22.02 -17.13 -12.17
CA ALA A 386 23.07 -17.43 -11.21
C ALA A 386 23.03 -18.89 -10.71
N LEU A 387 21.84 -19.48 -10.55
CA LEU A 387 21.66 -20.88 -10.17
C LEU A 387 22.00 -21.89 -11.27
N ARG A 388 21.91 -21.48 -12.53
CA ARG A 388 22.06 -22.34 -13.71
C ARG A 388 23.35 -22.13 -14.47
N TYR A 389 24.07 -21.05 -14.16
CA TYR A 389 25.30 -20.75 -14.88
C TYR A 389 26.42 -21.74 -14.52
N ASP A 390 27.26 -22.08 -15.48
CA ASP A 390 28.38 -22.98 -15.32
C ASP A 390 29.41 -22.42 -14.30
N PRO A 391 29.58 -23.02 -13.11
CA PRO A 391 30.47 -22.52 -12.07
C PRO A 391 31.96 -22.63 -12.45
N THR A 392 32.30 -23.32 -13.55
CA THR A 392 33.67 -23.43 -14.06
C THR A 392 34.09 -22.26 -14.95
N ARG A 393 33.13 -21.32 -15.22
CA ARG A 393 33.39 -20.15 -16.06
C ARG A 393 33.72 -18.93 -15.19
N PRO A 394 34.61 -18.04 -15.67
CA PRO A 394 34.90 -16.80 -14.98
C PRO A 394 33.78 -15.77 -15.21
N VAL A 395 33.69 -14.79 -14.33
CA VAL A 395 32.81 -13.61 -14.53
C VAL A 395 33.27 -12.81 -15.75
N MET A 396 34.57 -12.54 -15.82
CA MET A 396 35.23 -11.77 -16.88
C MET A 396 36.19 -12.68 -17.65
N THR A 397 36.31 -12.49 -18.94
CA THR A 397 37.22 -13.28 -19.81
C THR A 397 38.70 -12.90 -19.65
N GLY A 398 39.02 -11.84 -18.91
CA GLY A 398 40.38 -11.33 -18.71
C GLY A 398 40.94 -10.60 -19.93
N SER A 399 40.21 -10.57 -21.05
CA SER A 399 40.55 -9.73 -22.20
C SER A 399 39.98 -8.32 -21.96
N ALA A 400 40.75 -7.45 -21.37
CA ALA A 400 40.37 -6.05 -21.15
C ALA A 400 40.40 -5.20 -22.44
N THR A 401 40.18 -5.83 -23.59
CA THR A 401 40.33 -5.18 -24.88
C THR A 401 38.99 -4.75 -25.45
N GLY A 402 38.46 -3.70 -24.92
CA GLY A 402 37.67 -2.81 -25.73
C GLY A 402 36.14 -3.04 -25.78
N ALA A 403 35.45 -1.92 -25.97
CA ALA A 403 34.01 -1.80 -26.23
C ALA A 403 33.51 -2.52 -27.49
N ASP A 404 34.40 -3.15 -28.24
CA ASP A 404 34.14 -3.74 -29.57
C ASP A 404 34.14 -5.27 -29.55
N GLU A 405 34.24 -5.91 -28.38
CA GLU A 405 34.20 -7.37 -28.26
C GLU A 405 32.85 -7.86 -27.75
N PRO A 406 32.29 -8.94 -28.31
CA PRO A 406 31.08 -9.57 -27.79
C PRO A 406 31.20 -9.90 -26.30
N GLY A 407 30.17 -9.47 -25.51
CA GLY A 407 30.14 -9.64 -24.07
C GLY A 407 30.79 -8.50 -23.26
N LEU A 408 31.44 -7.52 -23.90
CA LEU A 408 32.06 -6.36 -23.23
C LEU A 408 32.99 -6.76 -22.09
N GLY A 409 33.78 -7.83 -22.30
CA GLY A 409 34.70 -8.41 -21.31
C GLY A 409 34.07 -9.44 -20.35
N TYR A 410 32.77 -9.56 -20.27
CA TYR A 410 32.10 -10.64 -19.54
C TYR A 410 32.09 -11.93 -20.33
N PHE A 411 32.19 -13.06 -19.63
CA PHE A 411 32.10 -14.35 -20.28
C PHE A 411 30.74 -14.54 -20.95
N ILE A 412 30.73 -14.92 -22.24
CA ILE A 412 29.57 -15.33 -23.01
C ILE A 412 29.84 -16.66 -23.71
N TRP A 413 28.78 -17.39 -24.06
CA TRP A 413 28.88 -18.64 -24.79
C TRP A 413 29.09 -18.37 -26.27
N MET A 414 30.09 -19.04 -26.85
CA MET A 414 30.45 -18.89 -28.25
C MET A 414 30.26 -20.20 -29.01
N ASN A 415 29.81 -20.09 -30.25
CA ASN A 415 29.85 -21.19 -31.24
C ASN A 415 30.85 -20.79 -32.34
N GLY A 416 32.05 -21.29 -32.25
CA GLY A 416 33.17 -20.80 -33.05
C GLY A 416 33.48 -19.36 -32.70
N ASN A 417 33.40 -18.45 -33.66
CA ASN A 417 33.64 -17.01 -33.47
C ASN A 417 32.35 -16.19 -33.28
N SER A 418 31.20 -16.82 -33.17
CA SER A 418 29.92 -16.13 -33.04
C SER A 418 29.29 -16.41 -31.69
N PRO A 419 28.72 -15.38 -31.03
CA PRO A 419 27.93 -15.56 -29.80
C PRO A 419 26.74 -16.47 -30.04
N MET A 420 26.41 -17.30 -29.03
CA MET A 420 25.25 -18.18 -29.10
C MET A 420 23.98 -17.39 -28.83
N ALA A 421 22.99 -17.49 -29.71
CA ALA A 421 21.70 -16.81 -29.57
C ALA A 421 20.79 -17.42 -28.46
N ILE A 422 21.02 -18.67 -28.09
CA ILE A 422 20.30 -19.39 -27.04
C ILE A 422 21.33 -19.78 -25.99
N GLN A 423 21.41 -19.02 -24.94
CA GLN A 423 22.35 -19.21 -23.84
C GLN A 423 21.76 -18.73 -22.51
N THR A 424 22.32 -19.17 -21.40
CA THR A 424 22.10 -18.56 -20.12
C THR A 424 23.00 -17.31 -20.04
N ASP A 425 22.41 -16.16 -19.76
CA ASP A 425 23.15 -14.90 -19.65
C ASP A 425 24.04 -14.88 -18.41
N ASN A 426 25.20 -14.26 -18.52
CA ASN A 426 26.07 -14.02 -17.39
C ASN A 426 25.37 -13.12 -16.37
N PRO A 427 25.13 -13.63 -15.12
CA PRO A 427 24.31 -12.90 -14.14
C PRO A 427 24.90 -11.54 -13.74
N VAL A 428 26.23 -11.45 -13.67
CA VAL A 428 26.93 -10.20 -13.32
C VAL A 428 26.84 -9.21 -14.48
N ALA A 429 26.99 -9.69 -15.71
CA ALA A 429 26.81 -8.85 -16.90
C ALA A 429 25.37 -8.28 -16.97
N GLN A 430 24.35 -9.08 -16.60
CA GLN A 430 22.99 -8.58 -16.51
C GLN A 430 22.83 -7.47 -15.47
N LEU A 431 23.49 -7.57 -14.32
CA LEU A 431 23.45 -6.55 -13.28
C LEU A 431 24.14 -5.24 -13.68
N GLU A 432 25.27 -5.35 -14.37
CA GLU A 432 26.16 -4.20 -14.64
C GLU A 432 25.86 -3.52 -15.99
N LEU A 433 25.37 -4.29 -16.96
CA LEU A 433 25.11 -3.79 -18.31
C LEU A 433 23.65 -3.45 -18.60
N GLN A 434 22.72 -3.88 -17.76
CA GLN A 434 21.31 -3.47 -17.86
C GLN A 434 20.99 -2.37 -16.85
N ASP A 435 20.60 -1.21 -17.36
CA ASP A 435 20.12 -0.12 -16.53
C ASP A 435 18.58 -0.03 -16.63
N LEU A 436 17.90 -0.44 -15.56
CA LEU A 436 16.45 -0.52 -15.47
C LEU A 436 15.94 0.47 -14.43
N HIS A 437 15.38 1.59 -14.87
CA HIS A 437 14.81 2.60 -13.98
C HIS A 437 13.31 2.78 -14.17
N ASN A 438 12.60 2.85 -13.06
CA ASN A 438 11.20 3.26 -13.05
C ASN A 438 10.99 4.45 -12.11
N LYS A 439 10.59 5.60 -12.68
CA LYS A 439 10.28 6.82 -11.94
C LYS A 439 8.79 7.05 -11.95
N VAL A 440 8.18 7.12 -10.76
CA VAL A 440 6.74 7.32 -10.61
C VAL A 440 6.49 8.57 -9.77
N THR A 441 5.66 9.46 -10.29
CA THR A 441 5.10 10.58 -9.52
C THR A 441 3.59 10.40 -9.45
N ARG A 442 3.03 10.40 -8.25
CA ARG A 442 1.60 10.29 -8.03
C ARG A 442 1.11 11.37 -7.08
N SER A 443 -0.07 11.90 -7.36
CA SER A 443 -0.79 12.78 -6.45
C SER A 443 -2.22 12.30 -6.30
N ILE A 444 -2.66 12.13 -5.06
CA ILE A 444 -4.03 11.78 -4.69
C ILE A 444 -4.53 12.88 -3.75
N GLY A 445 -5.72 13.38 -4.00
CA GLY A 445 -6.30 14.39 -3.11
C GLY A 445 -7.79 14.48 -3.23
N ASN A 446 -8.40 15.07 -2.21
CA ASN A 446 -9.83 15.34 -2.21
C ASN A 446 -10.21 16.57 -1.38
N ALA A 447 -11.38 17.09 -1.71
CA ALA A 447 -12.13 18.06 -0.92
C ALA A 447 -13.46 17.41 -0.54
N ALA A 448 -13.59 17.01 0.72
CA ALA A 448 -14.82 16.43 1.26
C ALA A 448 -15.55 17.49 2.10
N ILE A 449 -16.79 17.77 1.73
CA ILE A 449 -17.67 18.77 2.36
C ILE A 449 -18.80 18.02 3.05
N ASN A 450 -18.97 18.21 4.33
CA ASN A 450 -20.08 17.71 5.11
C ASN A 450 -20.86 18.88 5.71
N TYR A 451 -22.15 18.95 5.44
CA TYR A 451 -23.03 19.97 5.95
C TYR A 451 -24.21 19.35 6.71
N LYS A 452 -24.27 19.57 8.03
CA LYS A 452 -25.41 19.27 8.88
C LYS A 452 -26.47 20.35 8.68
N VAL A 453 -27.63 19.97 8.23
CA VAL A 453 -28.69 20.93 7.90
C VAL A 453 -29.19 21.62 9.19
N HIS A 454 -29.13 22.96 9.24
CA HIS A 454 -29.63 23.71 10.35
C HIS A 454 -31.10 23.40 10.64
N ARG A 455 -31.45 23.21 11.90
CA ARG A 455 -32.79 22.78 12.40
C ARG A 455 -33.20 21.34 12.04
N LEU A 456 -32.42 20.64 11.25
CA LEU A 456 -32.62 19.22 10.93
C LEU A 456 -31.25 18.53 10.95
N GLU A 457 -30.61 18.47 12.14
CA GLU A 457 -29.23 18.00 12.29
C GLU A 457 -29.04 16.52 11.96
N ASP A 458 -30.12 15.76 11.97
CA ASP A 458 -30.17 14.36 11.52
C ASP A 458 -29.90 14.20 10.01
N LEU A 459 -30.08 15.29 9.23
CA LEU A 459 -29.83 15.30 7.80
C LEU A 459 -28.46 15.92 7.51
N GLN A 460 -27.63 15.17 6.84
CA GLN A 460 -26.30 15.59 6.40
C GLN A 460 -26.23 15.55 4.88
N LEU A 461 -25.76 16.62 4.27
CA LEU A 461 -25.45 16.71 2.85
C LEU A 461 -23.95 16.63 2.67
N ASN A 462 -23.51 15.75 1.77
CA ASN A 462 -22.11 15.47 1.58
C ASN A 462 -21.74 15.65 0.10
N ALA A 463 -20.56 16.22 -0.15
CA ALA A 463 -19.94 16.29 -1.45
C ALA A 463 -18.48 15.91 -1.31
N ASN A 464 -17.98 15.02 -2.17
CA ASN A 464 -16.59 14.64 -2.25
C ASN A 464 -16.08 14.83 -3.68
N LEU A 465 -15.13 15.75 -3.84
CA LEU A 465 -14.40 16.00 -5.08
C LEU A 465 -13.02 15.38 -4.93
N GLY A 466 -12.71 14.38 -5.73
CA GLY A 466 -11.46 13.65 -5.64
C GLY A 466 -10.67 13.62 -6.94
N TYR A 467 -9.37 13.43 -6.83
CA TYR A 467 -8.50 13.16 -7.97
C TYR A 467 -7.38 12.17 -7.61
N ASP A 468 -6.93 11.44 -8.62
CA ASP A 468 -5.78 10.56 -8.60
C ASP A 468 -5.04 10.69 -9.91
N VAL A 469 -3.86 11.32 -9.89
CA VAL A 469 -3.04 11.62 -11.06
C VAL A 469 -1.68 10.94 -10.91
N LEU A 470 -1.29 10.20 -11.95
CA LEU A 470 -0.05 9.45 -11.99
C LEU A 470 0.71 9.74 -13.29
N LYS A 471 2.02 9.89 -13.16
CA LYS A 471 2.98 9.89 -14.26
C LYS A 471 4.08 8.90 -13.94
N SER A 472 4.36 7.99 -14.86
CA SER A 472 5.51 7.11 -14.77
C SER A 472 6.39 7.19 -16.01
N LYS A 473 7.66 6.94 -15.80
CA LYS A 473 8.65 6.76 -16.85
C LYS A 473 9.47 5.52 -16.52
N TYR A 474 9.45 4.54 -17.42
CA TYR A 474 10.29 3.37 -17.31
C TYR A 474 11.32 3.37 -18.45
N THR A 475 12.57 3.12 -18.11
CA THR A 475 13.68 3.02 -19.06
C THR A 475 14.40 1.71 -18.88
N LYS A 476 14.78 1.08 -19.99
CA LYS A 476 15.71 -0.05 -20.02
C LYS A 476 16.79 0.25 -21.04
N ASN A 477 18.04 0.35 -20.58
CA ASN A 477 19.19 0.59 -21.43
C ASN A 477 20.11 -0.63 -21.37
N VAL A 478 20.49 -1.13 -22.52
CA VAL A 478 21.48 -2.21 -22.67
C VAL A 478 22.43 -1.79 -23.77
N PRO A 479 23.74 -1.75 -23.54
CA PRO A 479 24.71 -1.35 -24.57
C PRO A 479 24.82 -2.37 -25.72
N ASP A 480 25.33 -1.93 -26.85
CA ASP A 480 25.71 -2.81 -27.95
C ASP A 480 26.72 -3.85 -27.47
N MET A 481 26.75 -4.99 -28.10
CA MET A 481 27.65 -6.11 -27.82
C MET A 481 27.46 -6.79 -26.44
N ALA A 482 26.50 -6.37 -25.63
CA ALA A 482 26.16 -7.08 -24.40
C ALA A 482 25.69 -8.50 -24.72
N GLY A 483 26.15 -9.50 -23.94
CA GLY A 483 25.87 -10.91 -24.20
C GLY A 483 24.38 -11.24 -24.37
N MET A 484 23.51 -10.61 -23.53
CA MET A 484 22.07 -10.77 -23.57
C MET A 484 21.39 -10.19 -24.82
N MET A 485 22.11 -9.42 -25.63
CA MET A 485 21.57 -8.84 -26.88
C MET A 485 21.74 -9.78 -28.09
N TYR A 486 22.51 -10.86 -27.95
CA TYR A 486 22.62 -11.88 -28.99
C TYR A 486 21.45 -12.85 -28.89
N THR A 487 20.40 -12.57 -29.63
CA THR A 487 19.19 -13.40 -29.68
C THR A 487 18.93 -13.94 -31.07
N SER A 488 17.94 -14.79 -31.22
CA SER A 488 17.54 -15.30 -32.55
C SER A 488 17.14 -14.20 -33.53
N ASN A 489 16.66 -13.07 -33.02
CA ASN A 489 16.21 -11.92 -33.80
C ASN A 489 17.27 -10.80 -33.91
N MET A 490 18.22 -10.73 -32.97
CA MET A 490 19.32 -9.76 -32.93
C MET A 490 20.67 -10.50 -32.88
N LYS A 491 21.16 -10.89 -34.02
CA LYS A 491 22.38 -11.70 -34.12
C LYS A 491 23.67 -10.88 -34.11
N ASP A 492 23.55 -9.59 -34.30
CA ASP A 492 24.65 -8.62 -34.36
C ASP A 492 24.98 -8.00 -33.00
N GLY A 493 24.20 -8.32 -31.96
CA GLY A 493 24.41 -7.79 -30.62
C GLY A 493 24.02 -6.31 -30.49
N THR A 494 23.15 -5.78 -31.38
CA THR A 494 22.64 -4.44 -31.28
C THR A 494 21.98 -4.22 -29.91
N GLY A 495 22.42 -3.19 -29.20
CA GLY A 495 21.89 -2.82 -27.89
C GLY A 495 20.45 -2.28 -27.94
N LEU A 496 19.92 -1.99 -26.79
CA LEU A 496 18.52 -1.60 -26.62
C LEU A 496 18.38 -0.35 -25.76
N VAL A 497 17.66 0.64 -26.25
CA VAL A 497 17.17 1.79 -25.49
C VAL A 497 15.65 1.77 -25.54
N TYR A 498 15.02 1.31 -24.45
CA TYR A 498 13.58 1.32 -24.28
C TYR A 498 13.17 2.46 -23.35
N ASP A 499 12.26 3.32 -23.80
CA ASP A 499 11.67 4.41 -23.02
C ASP A 499 10.15 4.30 -23.10
N SER A 500 9.50 4.17 -21.95
CA SER A 500 8.05 4.25 -21.90
C SER A 500 7.57 5.29 -20.92
N LYS A 501 6.44 5.92 -21.24
CA LYS A 501 5.77 6.92 -20.43
C LYS A 501 4.31 6.56 -20.29
N GLN A 502 3.84 6.52 -19.05
CA GLN A 502 2.44 6.29 -18.74
C GLN A 502 1.89 7.45 -17.92
N ASN A 503 0.76 8.00 -18.37
CA ASN A 503 0.04 9.05 -17.68
C ASN A 503 -1.38 8.56 -17.40
N LYS A 504 -1.85 8.74 -16.16
CA LYS A 504 -3.22 8.44 -15.75
C LYS A 504 -3.81 9.62 -15.01
N ARG A 505 -5.10 9.90 -15.24
CA ARG A 505 -5.86 10.96 -14.58
C ARG A 505 -7.25 10.45 -14.27
N ASN A 506 -7.58 10.39 -12.99
CA ASN A 506 -8.88 9.94 -12.54
C ASN A 506 -9.50 11.04 -11.69
N TYR A 507 -10.76 11.33 -11.94
CA TYR A 507 -11.53 12.33 -11.21
C TYR A 507 -12.79 11.71 -10.64
N LEU A 508 -13.20 12.19 -9.48
CA LEU A 508 -14.34 11.71 -8.73
C LEU A 508 -15.23 12.89 -8.32
N LEU A 509 -16.53 12.70 -8.45
CA LEU A 509 -17.54 13.50 -7.79
C LEU A 509 -18.54 12.56 -7.14
N ASP A 510 -18.67 12.62 -5.80
CA ASP A 510 -19.74 11.96 -5.06
C ASP A 510 -20.61 13.01 -4.37
N LEU A 511 -21.90 12.92 -4.54
CA LEU A 511 -22.90 13.73 -3.87
C LEU A 511 -23.90 12.81 -3.17
N TYR A 512 -24.06 12.96 -1.85
CA TYR A 512 -25.03 12.13 -1.14
C TYR A 512 -25.64 12.84 0.06
N ALA A 513 -26.85 12.47 0.36
CA ALA A 513 -27.58 12.86 1.57
C ALA A 513 -27.66 11.66 2.52
N ASN A 514 -27.43 11.90 3.79
CA ASN A 514 -27.57 10.89 4.83
C ASN A 514 -28.47 11.44 5.94
N TYR A 515 -29.52 10.70 6.24
CA TYR A 515 -30.41 10.97 7.37
C TYR A 515 -30.22 9.87 8.43
N ALA A 516 -30.01 10.23 9.69
CA ALA A 516 -29.87 9.28 10.78
C ALA A 516 -30.58 9.78 12.04
N HIS A 517 -31.52 8.98 12.56
CA HIS A 517 -32.30 9.31 13.74
C HIS A 517 -32.55 8.10 14.64
N VAL A 518 -32.63 8.33 15.94
CA VAL A 518 -33.00 7.32 16.94
C VAL A 518 -34.38 7.63 17.49
N PHE A 519 -35.38 6.81 17.12
CA PHE A 519 -36.73 6.95 17.63
C PHE A 519 -36.91 6.11 18.91
N ASN A 520 -37.51 6.69 19.93
CA ASN A 520 -37.84 6.00 21.20
C ASN A 520 -36.65 5.25 21.82
N GLU A 521 -35.43 5.74 21.65
CA GLU A 521 -34.18 5.14 22.18
C GLU A 521 -33.87 3.69 21.70
N LYS A 522 -34.78 3.06 20.95
CA LYS A 522 -34.69 1.66 20.52
C LYS A 522 -34.62 1.45 19.00
N HIS A 523 -35.12 2.41 18.25
CA HIS A 523 -35.19 2.29 16.81
C HIS A 523 -34.13 3.18 16.15
N ASN A 524 -32.97 2.62 15.84
CA ASN A 524 -31.94 3.31 15.08
C ASN A 524 -32.26 3.18 13.59
N PHE A 525 -32.50 4.30 12.94
CA PHE A 525 -32.77 4.35 11.50
C PHE A 525 -31.76 5.24 10.80
N SER A 526 -31.18 4.76 9.70
CA SER A 526 -30.44 5.64 8.80
C SER A 526 -30.76 5.32 7.35
N ALA A 527 -30.90 6.37 6.55
CA ALA A 527 -31.14 6.28 5.12
C ALA A 527 -30.14 7.17 4.38
N MET A 528 -29.59 6.65 3.30
CA MET A 528 -28.68 7.37 2.43
C MET A 528 -29.12 7.25 0.98
N ALA A 529 -29.01 8.33 0.22
CA ALA A 529 -29.16 8.33 -1.23
C ALA A 529 -28.05 9.19 -1.85
N GLY A 530 -27.50 8.75 -2.96
CA GLY A 530 -26.36 9.43 -3.56
C GLY A 530 -26.22 9.23 -5.06
N TYR A 531 -25.38 10.07 -5.62
CA TYR A 531 -24.95 10.12 -7.00
C TYR A 531 -23.43 10.11 -7.04
N GLY A 532 -22.84 9.28 -7.89
CA GLY A 532 -21.41 9.21 -8.13
C GLY A 532 -21.08 9.37 -9.61
N TRP A 533 -20.03 10.11 -9.89
CA TRP A 533 -19.46 10.24 -11.22
C TRP A 533 -17.93 10.05 -11.13
N GLN A 534 -17.38 9.25 -12.04
CA GLN A 534 -15.96 9.02 -12.15
C GLN A 534 -15.53 9.08 -13.61
N HIS A 535 -14.38 9.71 -13.86
CA HIS A 535 -13.73 9.79 -15.15
C HIS A 535 -12.32 9.20 -15.04
N PHE A 536 -11.99 8.33 -15.96
CA PHE A 536 -10.68 7.68 -16.07
C PHE A 536 -10.08 7.98 -17.43
N TRP A 537 -8.87 8.46 -17.44
CA TRP A 537 -8.08 8.71 -18.64
C TRP A 537 -6.69 8.12 -18.48
N LYS A 538 -6.22 7.43 -19.50
CA LYS A 538 -4.88 6.86 -19.56
C LYS A 538 -4.24 7.09 -20.91
N LYS A 539 -2.92 7.35 -20.90
CA LYS A 539 -2.10 7.45 -22.07
C LYS A 539 -0.80 6.69 -21.86
N PHE A 540 -0.38 5.96 -22.86
CA PHE A 540 0.86 5.21 -22.89
C PHE A 540 1.61 5.49 -24.18
N ASP A 541 2.89 5.79 -24.06
CA ASP A 541 3.83 5.99 -25.17
C ASP A 541 5.08 5.17 -24.89
N ALA A 542 5.51 4.33 -25.83
CA ALA A 542 6.75 3.58 -25.71
C ALA A 542 7.53 3.54 -27.04
N THR A 543 8.84 3.62 -26.94
CA THR A 543 9.78 3.54 -28.06
C THR A 543 10.90 2.56 -27.75
N THR A 544 11.35 1.83 -28.76
CA THR A 544 12.48 0.91 -28.68
C THR A 544 13.48 1.24 -29.77
N LEU A 545 14.62 1.75 -29.37
CA LEU A 545 15.66 2.23 -30.24
C LEU A 545 16.96 1.46 -30.01
N SER A 546 17.86 1.44 -30.99
CA SER A 546 19.26 1.09 -30.74
C SER A 546 19.96 2.23 -29.97
N PRO A 547 21.12 2.01 -29.35
CA PRO A 547 21.92 3.09 -28.72
C PRO A 547 22.23 4.24 -29.68
N GLU A 548 22.34 3.98 -30.97
CA GLU A 548 22.53 4.97 -32.03
C GLU A 548 21.26 5.72 -32.43
N GLY A 549 20.10 5.36 -31.85
CA GLY A 549 18.81 6.02 -32.12
C GLY A 549 18.02 5.46 -33.30
N LYS A 550 18.41 4.32 -33.87
CA LYS A 550 17.65 3.64 -34.92
C LYS A 550 16.46 2.90 -34.31
N GLU A 551 15.28 3.01 -34.91
CA GLU A 551 14.08 2.30 -34.49
C GLU A 551 14.26 0.79 -34.69
N LEU A 552 14.13 0.02 -33.59
CA LEU A 552 14.20 -1.44 -33.58
C LEU A 552 12.81 -2.06 -33.70
N PHE A 553 11.83 -1.46 -33.03
CA PHE A 553 10.43 -1.89 -33.07
C PHE A 553 9.53 -0.67 -33.23
N SER A 554 8.39 -0.86 -33.88
CA SER A 554 7.40 0.21 -34.06
C SER A 554 6.97 0.79 -32.71
N PRO A 555 6.88 2.11 -32.58
CA PRO A 555 6.42 2.75 -31.35
C PRO A 555 5.03 2.24 -30.93
N ASN A 556 4.85 2.02 -29.65
CA ASN A 556 3.54 1.69 -29.08
C ASN A 556 2.93 2.94 -28.47
N HIS A 557 1.79 3.34 -29.00
CA HIS A 557 1.03 4.48 -28.52
C HIS A 557 -0.44 4.13 -28.38
N TYR A 558 -1.01 4.37 -27.20
CA TYR A 558 -2.45 4.33 -27.04
C TYR A 558 -2.93 5.37 -26.03
N GLU A 559 -4.14 5.84 -26.23
CA GLU A 559 -4.84 6.77 -25.37
C GLU A 559 -6.29 6.31 -25.24
N SER A 560 -6.82 6.31 -24.03
CA SER A 560 -8.18 5.85 -23.77
C SER A 560 -8.77 6.55 -22.56
N GLU A 561 -10.08 6.75 -22.57
CA GLU A 561 -10.84 7.25 -21.44
C GLU A 561 -12.17 6.53 -21.30
N TYR A 562 -12.68 6.45 -20.07
CA TYR A 562 -14.02 5.93 -19.81
C TYR A 562 -14.65 6.59 -18.59
N TYR A 563 -15.97 6.48 -18.50
CA TYR A 563 -16.78 7.08 -17.45
C TYR A 563 -17.60 6.03 -16.71
N LEU A 564 -17.73 6.25 -15.39
CA LEU A 564 -18.68 5.54 -14.54
C LEU A 564 -19.67 6.54 -13.95
N LEU A 565 -20.95 6.19 -14.00
CA LEU A 565 -22.03 6.94 -13.40
C LEU A 565 -22.81 6.02 -12.46
N SER A 566 -23.20 6.52 -11.30
CA SER A 566 -23.82 5.68 -10.27
C SER A 566 -24.94 6.40 -9.55
N PHE A 567 -26.03 5.69 -9.31
CA PHE A 567 -27.06 6.06 -8.35
C PHE A 567 -27.15 4.97 -7.28
N TYR A 568 -27.19 5.36 -6.03
CA TYR A 568 -27.19 4.39 -4.94
C TYR A 568 -28.04 4.85 -3.76
N GLY A 569 -28.60 3.87 -3.05
CA GLY A 569 -29.32 4.07 -1.81
C GLY A 569 -29.01 2.96 -0.83
N ARG A 570 -28.97 3.31 0.46
CA ARG A 570 -28.79 2.37 1.57
C ARG A 570 -29.75 2.71 2.69
N LEU A 571 -30.33 1.69 3.26
CA LEU A 571 -31.14 1.75 4.47
C LEU A 571 -30.50 0.87 5.53
N ASN A 572 -30.31 1.41 6.73
CA ASN A 572 -29.96 0.65 7.91
C ASN A 572 -31.03 0.87 8.95
N TYR A 573 -31.45 -0.23 9.58
CA TYR A 573 -32.37 -0.19 10.69
C TYR A 573 -31.92 -1.18 11.76
N SER A 574 -31.97 -0.76 13.01
CA SER A 574 -31.68 -1.62 14.15
C SER A 574 -32.72 -1.40 15.23
N TYR A 575 -33.26 -2.50 15.75
CA TYR A 575 -34.18 -2.50 16.86
C TYR A 575 -33.48 -2.96 18.13
N ASP A 576 -33.48 -2.10 19.15
CA ASP A 576 -32.94 -2.37 20.49
C ASP A 576 -31.48 -2.90 20.45
N ASN A 577 -30.71 -2.47 19.44
CA ASN A 577 -29.37 -2.99 19.13
C ASN A 577 -29.26 -4.51 19.01
N ARG A 578 -30.37 -5.21 18.87
CA ARG A 578 -30.45 -6.69 18.77
C ARG A 578 -30.68 -7.19 17.35
N TYR A 579 -31.65 -6.60 16.67
CA TYR A 579 -32.03 -7.00 15.31
C TYR A 579 -31.62 -5.90 14.35
N MET A 580 -30.85 -6.25 13.35
CA MET A 580 -30.29 -5.29 12.39
C MET A 580 -30.61 -5.73 10.97
N ILE A 581 -30.96 -4.77 10.11
CA ILE A 581 -31.11 -4.97 8.70
C ILE A 581 -30.39 -3.84 7.95
N THR A 582 -29.63 -4.21 6.94
CA THR A 582 -29.03 -3.30 5.97
C THR A 582 -29.53 -3.68 4.59
N ALA A 583 -30.09 -2.75 3.85
CA ALA A 583 -30.48 -2.94 2.44
C ALA A 583 -29.77 -1.89 1.59
N THR A 584 -29.15 -2.31 0.49
CA THR A 584 -28.48 -1.42 -0.46
C THR A 584 -28.98 -1.72 -1.87
N LEU A 585 -29.28 -0.68 -2.61
CA LEU A 585 -29.57 -0.77 -4.04
C LEU A 585 -28.67 0.20 -4.78
N ARG A 586 -27.96 -0.30 -5.79
CA ARG A 586 -27.07 0.51 -6.60
C ARG A 586 -27.28 0.23 -8.08
N SER A 587 -27.31 1.28 -8.88
CA SER A 587 -27.34 1.20 -10.34
C SER A 587 -26.11 1.92 -10.89
N ASP A 588 -25.27 1.21 -11.62
CA ASP A 588 -24.05 1.71 -12.23
C ASP A 588 -24.15 1.67 -13.75
N ALA A 589 -23.63 2.70 -14.41
CA ALA A 589 -23.42 2.73 -15.84
C ALA A 589 -21.95 2.90 -16.19
N SER A 590 -21.47 2.11 -17.15
CA SER A 590 -20.10 2.22 -17.67
C SER A 590 -20.15 2.54 -19.18
N SER A 591 -19.33 3.50 -19.60
CA SER A 591 -19.18 3.78 -21.04
C SER A 591 -18.43 2.69 -21.80
N ARG A 592 -17.81 1.73 -21.12
CA ARG A 592 -17.15 0.56 -21.71
C ARG A 592 -18.09 -0.39 -22.41
N PHE A 593 -19.41 -0.33 -22.11
CA PHE A 593 -20.45 -1.18 -22.67
C PHE A 593 -21.31 -0.44 -23.70
N ALA A 594 -21.87 -1.18 -24.64
CA ALA A 594 -22.83 -0.68 -25.60
C ALA A 594 -24.06 -0.08 -24.89
N LYS A 595 -24.78 0.80 -25.58
CA LYS A 595 -25.90 1.59 -25.01
C LYS A 595 -26.91 0.74 -24.25
N ASP A 596 -27.26 -0.42 -24.77
CA ASP A 596 -28.29 -1.29 -24.22
C ASP A 596 -27.82 -2.12 -23.02
N ASN A 597 -26.51 -2.35 -22.89
CA ASN A 597 -25.89 -3.13 -21.81
C ASN A 597 -25.16 -2.25 -20.78
N ARG A 598 -25.27 -0.92 -20.90
CA ARG A 598 -24.47 0.05 -20.13
C ARG A 598 -24.82 0.06 -18.65
N TRP A 599 -26.08 -0.17 -18.30
CA TRP A 599 -26.59 -0.11 -16.94
C TRP A 599 -26.64 -1.47 -16.27
N GLY A 600 -26.07 -1.58 -15.05
CA GLY A 600 -26.19 -2.72 -14.16
C GLY A 600 -26.92 -2.35 -12.88
N LEU A 601 -27.70 -3.26 -12.31
CA LEU A 601 -28.43 -3.10 -11.05
C LEU A 601 -27.92 -4.13 -10.04
N PHE A 602 -27.50 -3.66 -8.86
CA PHE A 602 -26.81 -4.45 -7.85
C PHE A 602 -27.51 -4.30 -6.48
N PRO A 603 -28.46 -5.20 -6.15
CA PRO A 603 -29.11 -5.23 -4.84
C PRO A 603 -28.25 -5.97 -3.80
N SER A 604 -28.36 -5.57 -2.54
CA SER A 604 -27.84 -6.36 -1.42
C SER A 604 -28.69 -6.18 -0.15
N VAL A 605 -28.78 -7.24 0.64
CA VAL A 605 -29.46 -7.28 1.94
C VAL A 605 -28.61 -8.02 2.95
N ALA A 606 -28.52 -7.50 4.17
CA ALA A 606 -27.86 -8.16 5.29
C ALA A 606 -28.71 -8.06 6.55
N LEU A 607 -28.72 -9.15 7.31
CA LEU A 607 -29.40 -9.30 8.59
C LEU A 607 -28.39 -9.60 9.68
N GLY A 608 -28.56 -8.97 10.83
CA GLY A 608 -27.78 -9.24 12.05
C GLY A 608 -28.69 -9.50 13.23
N TRP A 609 -28.36 -10.52 14.02
CA TRP A 609 -29.06 -10.82 15.26
C TRP A 609 -28.06 -11.01 16.37
N LYS A 610 -28.05 -10.09 17.37
CA LYS A 610 -27.25 -10.21 18.60
C LYS A 610 -27.97 -11.11 19.60
N ILE A 611 -27.73 -12.40 19.51
CA ILE A 611 -28.36 -13.45 20.34
C ILE A 611 -27.96 -13.25 21.81
N SER A 612 -26.76 -12.78 22.09
CA SER A 612 -26.28 -12.47 23.46
C SER A 612 -27.13 -11.41 24.17
N GLN A 613 -27.88 -10.57 23.44
CA GLN A 613 -28.74 -9.56 24.02
C GLN A 613 -30.16 -10.03 24.31
N GLU A 614 -30.48 -11.32 23.99
CA GLU A 614 -31.76 -11.89 24.33
C GLU A 614 -31.87 -12.21 25.82
N ALA A 615 -33.09 -12.12 26.35
CA ALA A 615 -33.36 -12.28 27.78
C ALA A 615 -32.83 -13.62 28.37
N PHE A 616 -32.71 -14.66 27.55
CA PHE A 616 -32.21 -15.96 27.98
C PHE A 616 -30.69 -16.11 27.97
N LEU A 617 -29.94 -15.15 27.40
CA LEU A 617 -28.47 -15.17 27.35
C LEU A 617 -27.80 -13.89 27.91
N ARG A 618 -28.56 -12.81 28.08
CA ARG A 618 -28.04 -11.50 28.46
C ARG A 618 -27.26 -11.50 29.78
N ASP A 619 -27.65 -12.34 30.70
CA ASP A 619 -27.05 -12.44 32.03
C ASP A 619 -26.01 -13.59 32.13
N SER A 620 -25.51 -14.09 30.98
CA SER A 620 -24.49 -15.14 30.93
C SER A 620 -23.12 -14.58 31.33
N GLU A 621 -22.51 -15.13 32.37
CA GLU A 621 -21.13 -14.77 32.77
C GLU A 621 -20.06 -15.36 31.85
N VAL A 622 -20.39 -16.39 31.06
CA VAL A 622 -19.45 -17.11 30.20
C VAL A 622 -19.49 -16.55 28.79
N LEU A 623 -20.69 -16.30 28.23
CA LEU A 623 -20.89 -15.83 26.85
C LEU A 623 -21.05 -14.30 26.84
N SER A 624 -20.06 -13.61 26.41
CA SER A 624 -20.02 -12.12 26.38
C SER A 624 -20.64 -11.54 25.12
N ASP A 625 -20.47 -12.22 23.98
CA ASP A 625 -21.07 -11.82 22.70
C ASP A 625 -21.42 -13.04 21.87
N LEU A 626 -22.57 -12.99 21.21
CA LEU A 626 -22.99 -13.95 20.20
C LEU A 626 -23.87 -13.26 19.17
N LYS A 627 -23.40 -13.16 17.95
CA LYS A 627 -24.09 -12.49 16.85
C LYS A 627 -24.11 -13.36 15.61
N LEU A 628 -25.30 -13.61 15.09
CA LEU A 628 -25.52 -14.26 13.80
C LEU A 628 -25.67 -13.20 12.70
N ARG A 629 -25.00 -13.41 11.56
CA ARG A 629 -25.10 -12.56 10.38
C ARG A 629 -25.45 -13.39 9.16
N LEU A 630 -26.40 -12.88 8.37
CA LEU A 630 -26.80 -13.45 7.09
C LEU A 630 -26.76 -12.34 6.06
N SER A 631 -26.13 -12.57 4.92
CA SER A 631 -26.17 -11.59 3.84
C SER A 631 -26.26 -12.22 2.46
N TYR A 632 -26.94 -11.48 1.57
CA TYR A 632 -27.00 -11.71 0.15
C TYR A 632 -26.66 -10.41 -0.56
N GLY A 633 -25.93 -10.49 -1.66
CA GLY A 633 -25.68 -9.32 -2.49
C GLY A 633 -25.15 -9.69 -3.86
N GLN A 634 -25.46 -8.82 -4.80
CA GLN A 634 -24.91 -8.83 -6.14
C GLN A 634 -23.93 -7.68 -6.31
N THR A 635 -22.80 -7.95 -6.95
CA THR A 635 -21.81 -6.96 -7.36
C THR A 635 -21.49 -7.14 -8.83
N GLY A 636 -21.23 -6.04 -9.53
CA GLY A 636 -20.84 -6.06 -10.94
C GLY A 636 -19.32 -5.99 -11.08
N GLN A 637 -18.81 -6.49 -12.22
CA GLN A 637 -17.45 -6.27 -12.65
C GLN A 637 -17.44 -5.71 -14.06
N GLN A 638 -16.71 -4.62 -14.27
CA GLN A 638 -16.58 -3.94 -15.56
C GLN A 638 -15.12 -3.82 -16.03
N ASP A 639 -14.15 -4.27 -15.23
CA ASP A 639 -12.75 -4.20 -15.59
C ASP A 639 -12.34 -5.42 -16.43
N ILE A 640 -12.74 -5.36 -17.69
CA ILE A 640 -12.57 -6.40 -18.71
C ILE A 640 -11.28 -6.24 -19.52
N LEU A 641 -10.29 -5.53 -18.98
CA LEU A 641 -8.97 -5.24 -19.55
C LEU A 641 -8.99 -4.28 -20.75
N ASN A 642 -9.95 -4.39 -21.67
CA ASN A 642 -10.10 -3.54 -22.85
C ASN A 642 -11.16 -2.47 -22.63
N ASP A 643 -10.91 -1.27 -23.12
CA ASP A 643 -11.93 -0.23 -23.20
C ASP A 643 -12.68 -0.37 -24.53
N TYR A 644 -14.02 -0.29 -24.52
CA TYR A 644 -14.89 -0.35 -25.69
C TYR A 644 -14.79 -1.63 -26.55
N PRO A 645 -14.80 -2.84 -25.98
CA PRO A 645 -14.67 -4.09 -26.74
C PRO A 645 -15.89 -4.37 -27.64
N TYR A 646 -16.96 -3.59 -27.52
CA TYR A 646 -18.14 -3.66 -28.36
C TYR A 646 -17.98 -2.90 -29.70
N MET A 647 -16.91 -2.11 -29.86
CA MET A 647 -16.66 -1.33 -31.06
C MET A 647 -15.88 -2.16 -32.09
N THR A 648 -16.32 -2.14 -33.33
CA THR A 648 -15.59 -2.76 -34.44
C THR A 648 -14.33 -1.93 -34.73
N THR A 649 -13.17 -2.54 -34.60
CA THR A 649 -11.87 -1.95 -34.95
C THR A 649 -11.13 -2.81 -35.94
N PHE A 650 -10.21 -2.22 -36.68
CA PHE A 650 -9.38 -2.89 -37.67
C PHE A 650 -7.90 -2.63 -37.37
N THR A 651 -7.07 -3.62 -37.62
CA THR A 651 -5.63 -3.48 -37.54
C THR A 651 -5.02 -3.75 -38.91
N VAL A 652 -3.88 -3.11 -39.19
CA VAL A 652 -3.11 -3.42 -40.41
C VAL A 652 -2.66 -4.88 -40.32
N SER A 653 -2.88 -5.64 -41.37
CA SER A 653 -2.43 -7.04 -41.46
C SER A 653 -0.90 -7.16 -41.44
N TYR A 654 -0.41 -8.39 -41.44
CA TYR A 654 1.03 -8.64 -41.48
C TYR A 654 1.68 -8.01 -42.74
N PRO A 655 2.97 -7.65 -42.70
CA PRO A 655 3.66 -7.05 -43.83
C PRO A 655 3.55 -7.84 -45.15
N GLU A 656 3.41 -9.15 -45.04
CA GLU A 656 3.25 -10.07 -46.16
C GLU A 656 1.80 -10.06 -46.74
N SER A 657 0.84 -9.49 -46.00
CA SER A 657 -0.55 -9.38 -46.46
C SER A 657 -0.77 -8.04 -47.17
N CYS A 658 -0.02 -7.83 -48.22
CA CYS A 658 -0.15 -6.68 -49.08
C CYS A 658 -0.25 -7.10 -50.57
N TYR A 659 -0.76 -6.21 -51.40
CA TYR A 659 -0.79 -6.38 -52.85
C TYR A 659 -0.36 -5.09 -53.53
N GLN A 660 0.20 -5.25 -54.72
CA GLN A 660 0.70 -4.14 -55.52
C GLN A 660 -0.38 -3.68 -56.50
N PHE A 661 -0.64 -2.39 -56.49
CA PHE A 661 -1.46 -1.70 -57.46
C PHE A 661 -0.62 -0.62 -58.15
N GLY A 662 -0.27 -0.86 -59.40
CA GLY A 662 0.74 -0.05 -60.11
C GLY A 662 2.07 -0.12 -59.36
N ASP A 663 2.63 1.05 -59.02
CA ASP A 663 3.93 1.16 -58.33
C ASP A 663 3.77 1.27 -56.80
N LYS A 664 2.54 1.11 -56.26
CA LYS A 664 2.25 1.23 -54.83
C LYS A 664 1.81 -0.08 -54.22
N TRP A 665 2.33 -0.37 -53.03
CA TRP A 665 1.90 -1.46 -52.18
C TRP A 665 0.79 -0.99 -51.24
N TYR A 666 -0.30 -1.77 -51.15
CA TYR A 666 -1.44 -1.55 -50.31
C TYR A 666 -1.53 -2.68 -49.29
N TYR A 667 -1.50 -2.33 -48.01
CA TYR A 667 -1.66 -3.25 -46.91
C TYR A 667 -3.15 -3.54 -46.70
N THR A 668 -3.46 -4.82 -46.44
CA THR A 668 -4.80 -5.22 -46.07
C THR A 668 -5.06 -4.89 -44.59
N TYR A 669 -6.31 -4.70 -44.25
CA TYR A 669 -6.78 -4.56 -42.88
C TYR A 669 -7.54 -5.81 -42.48
N ARG A 670 -7.35 -6.25 -41.23
CA ARG A 670 -8.12 -7.33 -40.63
C ARG A 670 -8.97 -6.78 -39.49
N PRO A 671 -10.22 -7.25 -39.33
CA PRO A 671 -11.02 -6.87 -38.18
C PRO A 671 -10.41 -7.47 -36.90
N ASN A 672 -10.44 -6.69 -35.82
CA ASN A 672 -10.19 -7.21 -34.49
C ASN A 672 -11.45 -7.91 -33.96
N GLY A 673 -11.27 -8.82 -33.00
CA GLY A 673 -12.40 -9.39 -32.28
C GLY A 673 -13.19 -8.31 -31.55
N TYR A 674 -14.50 -8.32 -31.64
CA TYR A 674 -15.41 -7.46 -30.91
C TYR A 674 -16.62 -8.26 -30.42
N ASP A 675 -17.27 -7.77 -29.37
CA ASP A 675 -18.50 -8.34 -28.83
C ASP A 675 -19.50 -7.22 -28.58
N SER A 676 -20.53 -7.11 -29.46
CA SER A 676 -21.59 -6.11 -29.35
C SER A 676 -22.49 -6.31 -28.13
N ASP A 677 -22.56 -7.54 -27.62
CA ASP A 677 -23.45 -7.95 -26.55
C ASP A 677 -22.78 -8.04 -25.19
N ILE A 678 -21.51 -7.65 -25.13
CA ILE A 678 -20.74 -7.63 -23.88
C ILE A 678 -21.47 -6.82 -22.80
N LYS A 679 -21.58 -7.37 -21.62
CA LYS A 679 -22.30 -6.79 -20.49
C LYS A 679 -21.55 -7.00 -19.18
N TRP A 680 -22.10 -6.46 -18.13
CA TRP A 680 -21.61 -6.62 -16.78
C TRP A 680 -21.44 -8.11 -16.41
N GLU A 681 -20.27 -8.47 -15.91
CA GLU A 681 -20.10 -9.72 -15.17
C GLU A 681 -20.69 -9.52 -13.78
N THR A 682 -21.56 -10.42 -13.34
CA THR A 682 -22.27 -10.31 -12.06
C THR A 682 -21.84 -11.43 -11.13
N THR A 683 -21.44 -11.05 -9.93
CA THR A 683 -21.10 -11.99 -8.84
C THR A 683 -22.18 -11.96 -7.79
N GLU A 684 -22.78 -13.12 -7.50
CA GLU A 684 -23.72 -13.30 -6.40
C GLU A 684 -23.00 -13.90 -5.19
N THR A 685 -23.23 -13.31 -4.03
CA THR A 685 -22.60 -13.76 -2.78
C THR A 685 -23.64 -14.01 -1.72
N TYR A 686 -23.65 -15.21 -1.16
CA TYR A 686 -24.37 -15.60 0.05
C TYR A 686 -23.37 -15.77 1.16
N ASN A 687 -23.61 -15.16 2.33
CA ASN A 687 -22.68 -15.23 3.44
C ASN A 687 -23.41 -15.47 4.76
N ILE A 688 -22.88 -16.41 5.55
CA ILE A 688 -23.33 -16.70 6.91
C ILE A 688 -22.13 -16.47 7.82
N GLY A 689 -22.30 -15.66 8.86
CA GLY A 689 -21.26 -15.35 9.84
C GLY A 689 -21.75 -15.52 11.27
N LEU A 690 -20.88 -16.00 12.12
CA LEU A 690 -21.09 -16.10 13.56
C LEU A 690 -19.94 -15.39 14.26
N ASP A 691 -20.25 -14.34 15.02
CA ASP A 691 -19.29 -13.64 15.87
C ASP A 691 -19.58 -14.10 17.31
N TYR A 692 -18.56 -14.44 18.08
CA TYR A 692 -18.72 -14.91 19.46
C TYR A 692 -17.62 -14.33 20.35
N GLY A 693 -17.94 -14.13 21.62
CA GLY A 693 -17.02 -13.70 22.65
C GLY A 693 -17.30 -14.42 23.97
N PHE A 694 -16.26 -14.85 24.66
CA PHE A 694 -16.35 -15.52 25.95
C PHE A 694 -15.51 -14.77 27.00
N LEU A 695 -15.91 -14.90 28.28
CA LEU A 695 -15.17 -14.42 29.45
C LEU A 695 -14.81 -12.94 29.33
N ASN A 696 -15.80 -12.07 29.15
CA ASN A 696 -15.64 -10.63 28.93
C ASN A 696 -14.75 -10.32 27.69
N ASN A 697 -15.03 -11.05 26.57
CA ASN A 697 -14.31 -10.93 25.30
C ASN A 697 -12.79 -11.22 25.39
N ARG A 698 -12.35 -12.01 26.39
CA ARG A 698 -10.96 -12.50 26.44
C ARG A 698 -10.67 -13.53 25.34
N ILE A 699 -11.72 -14.20 24.86
CA ILE A 699 -11.68 -15.12 23.72
C ILE A 699 -12.76 -14.65 22.75
N TYR A 700 -12.38 -14.36 21.52
CA TYR A 700 -13.28 -13.92 20.45
C TYR A 700 -12.82 -14.43 19.08
#